data_66f35485c400a4163c14a72db9a155a9
#
_entry.id   66f35485c400a4163c14a72db9a155a9
#
_cell.length_a   1.000
_cell.length_b   1.000
_cell.length_c   1.000
_cell.angle_alpha   90.00
_cell.angle_beta   90.00
_cell.angle_gamma   90.00
#
_symmetry.space_group_name_H-M   'P 1'
#
loop_
_entity.id
_entity.type
_entity.pdbx_description
1 polymer ?
#
loop_
_entity_poly.entity_id
_entity_poly.type
_entity_poly.pdbx_seq_one_letter_code
_entity_poly.pdbx_strand_id
1 'polypeptide(L)'
;MRRRVLAGVSVVALVFASPAGEAQEAPPVLKPFVLDEAGKPIPRAEPVIPKAEPVVKPAPPAEPAVAATPKPVKPKPPGVVTAPKPMPAVPEPEEPGTIRITPAGTPRTAEQLQLDVANGYYGKKMYELAAPEYEKFTSLYPNSEQRPDALFRLGESYRHTGTMNAARNAYETLLAQYQAGEFIGPAAYRLADICYQAKEFRDAVALYRKASVRLKDPAVTNSAKFFTGRTLEALGQKADARVVYEDLAGTDANNPFQDASRLSCALLLKDAGRTAEALKQIQVLAVKAENPELKIEATVRTGLWSLEMEPPLTAPAEAAFKKALGMPGPARWKEIAQMGILRIAFDTGKYQQVIDTFGQPGAQFSPDVQPELLLLKANSYRQLGNTAEAMKFYDQVLKDFANSVYAKEAQYERLKMLYTADDPQLLPAIEFYLAANPEAEKRDQILLMKAEVFFKKKDYGNAAPIYSTLELSRQLSGTLKAEALFKLGWCQMEMRVFEQATKAFTAFIDGYPTHKLIPSALLQRGIAWQSQKNLGAALADYSDIVKKFPQAKEREMAIQQKALILGQQGDNAAMADTFKLLLKDYPKTSARAQADYWIGWNAFEQKSYKDAVPPLDEARKLDKEQFGEKASIRLLQADYYLEDKVGTAREVDFYSKEGKTKVPAEILRWLGTELYKGGAFESAEKYFLMLTPRDEATPDDFLFLGHSQHDLEKFKEATASIQTYLKSVKQPTLRARGLLTLAKSQIALKAFDDAQKSVDEALTLQPEGVINGEGRVTAGDIQMARGNPAEAAKLYETVYATGIDDPEVTPRSLTKAIQAYRAAGNDEKVKKLLNILQSRYPEYFQRTKTP
;
A
#
# COMPACT_ATOMS: atom_id res chain seq x y z
N MET A 1 6.53 21.86 -27.18
CA MET A 1 7.30 22.31 -26.01
C MET A 1 6.33 22.83 -24.98
N ARG A 2 6.19 22.13 -23.88
CA ARG A 2 5.15 22.36 -22.88
C ARG A 2 5.47 23.61 -22.06
N ARG A 3 4.62 24.63 -22.13
CA ARG A 3 4.64 25.76 -21.21
C ARG A 3 4.29 25.25 -19.82
N ARG A 4 5.28 25.23 -18.92
CA ARG A 4 5.00 25.16 -17.50
C ARG A 4 4.51 26.54 -17.08
N VAL A 5 3.21 26.62 -16.84
CA VAL A 5 2.68 27.70 -16.01
C VAL A 5 3.30 27.50 -14.64
N LEU A 6 3.91 28.53 -14.08
CA LEU A 6 4.35 28.61 -12.71
C LEU A 6 3.11 28.53 -11.79
N ALA A 7 2.61 27.34 -11.60
CA ALA A 7 1.99 27.00 -10.35
C ALA A 7 3.15 26.56 -9.45
N GLY A 8 3.59 27.41 -8.57
CA GLY A 8 4.35 27.06 -7.38
C GLY A 8 3.44 26.25 -6.46
N VAL A 9 2.98 25.12 -6.96
CA VAL A 9 2.43 24.05 -6.15
C VAL A 9 3.64 23.23 -5.82
N SER A 10 4.18 23.43 -4.60
CA SER A 10 4.83 22.35 -3.92
C SER A 10 4.03 21.12 -4.25
N VAL A 11 4.62 20.17 -4.97
CA VAL A 11 4.15 18.81 -5.02
C VAL A 11 4.24 18.35 -3.58
N VAL A 12 3.24 18.70 -2.78
CA VAL A 12 2.92 17.93 -1.60
C VAL A 12 2.58 16.58 -2.20
N ALA A 13 3.58 15.71 -2.25
CA ALA A 13 3.29 14.31 -2.27
C ALA A 13 2.16 14.17 -1.28
N LEU A 14 1.00 13.75 -1.73
CA LEU A 14 -0.05 13.26 -0.85
C LEU A 14 0.56 12.03 -0.15
N VAL A 15 1.45 12.29 0.79
CA VAL A 15 1.72 11.38 1.88
C VAL A 15 0.40 11.39 2.61
N PHE A 16 -0.36 10.32 2.43
CA PHE A 16 -1.47 9.99 3.30
C PHE A 16 -0.87 9.71 4.69
N ALA A 17 -0.41 10.77 5.36
CA ALA A 17 -0.18 10.75 6.77
C ALA A 17 -1.57 10.83 7.38
N SER A 18 -2.06 9.71 7.88
CA SER A 18 -3.10 9.71 8.89
C SER A 18 -2.68 10.67 10.01
N PRO A 19 -3.63 11.43 10.59
CA PRO A 19 -3.30 12.27 11.73
C PRO A 19 -2.61 11.40 12.79
N ALA A 20 -1.50 11.90 13.32
CA ALA A 20 -0.74 11.24 14.35
C ALA A 20 -1.66 10.96 15.56
N GLY A 21 -1.92 9.69 15.83
CA GLY A 21 -2.69 9.28 17.01
C GLY A 21 -3.47 7.98 16.92
N GLU A 22 -3.87 7.55 15.74
CA GLU A 22 -4.51 6.24 15.62
C GLU A 22 -3.58 5.31 14.84
N ALA A 23 -3.08 4.29 15.52
CA ALA A 23 -2.47 3.17 14.84
C ALA A 23 -3.49 2.66 13.81
N GLN A 24 -3.17 2.78 12.53
CA GLN A 24 -3.94 2.08 11.50
C GLN A 24 -3.95 0.62 11.92
N GLU A 25 -5.09 0.14 12.41
CA GLU A 25 -5.30 -1.30 12.53
C GLU A 25 -4.94 -1.90 11.17
N ALA A 26 -3.99 -2.83 11.18
CA ALA A 26 -3.70 -3.61 10.01
C ALA A 26 -5.03 -4.17 9.53
N PRO A 27 -5.33 -4.12 8.22
CA PRO A 27 -6.58 -4.64 7.70
C PRO A 27 -6.79 -6.06 8.24
N PRO A 28 -8.03 -6.47 8.57
CA PRO A 28 -8.31 -7.73 9.23
C PRO A 28 -7.74 -8.89 8.43
N VAL A 29 -6.77 -9.57 9.02
CA VAL A 29 -6.19 -10.78 8.44
C VAL A 29 -7.27 -11.86 8.50
N LEU A 30 -7.57 -12.50 7.36
CA LEU A 30 -8.46 -13.67 7.33
C LEU A 30 -7.91 -14.69 8.33
N LYS A 31 -8.75 -15.14 9.29
CA LYS A 31 -8.32 -16.10 10.30
C LYS A 31 -7.80 -17.38 9.65
N PRO A 32 -6.67 -17.92 10.10
CA PRO A 32 -6.05 -19.11 9.52
C PRO A 32 -6.98 -20.32 9.55
N PHE A 33 -6.81 -21.22 8.59
CA PHE A 33 -7.46 -22.52 8.61
C PHE A 33 -6.95 -23.35 9.80
N VAL A 34 -7.85 -24.03 10.47
CA VAL A 34 -7.53 -25.06 11.47
C VAL A 34 -7.63 -26.41 10.77
N LEU A 35 -6.62 -27.25 10.91
CA LEU A 35 -6.57 -28.59 10.31
C LEU A 35 -7.10 -29.64 11.29
N ASP A 36 -7.75 -30.68 10.76
CA ASP A 36 -8.08 -31.89 11.51
C ASP A 36 -6.85 -32.82 11.69
N GLU A 37 -7.04 -33.95 12.33
CA GLU A 37 -5.96 -34.91 12.59
C GLU A 37 -5.35 -35.54 11.33
N ALA A 38 -6.05 -35.44 10.19
CA ALA A 38 -5.58 -35.92 8.90
C ALA A 38 -4.94 -34.80 8.07
N GLY A 39 -4.75 -33.60 8.64
CA GLY A 39 -4.18 -32.45 7.94
C GLY A 39 -5.14 -31.77 6.98
N LYS A 40 -6.46 -32.01 7.08
CA LYS A 40 -7.48 -31.39 6.22
C LYS A 40 -8.10 -30.17 6.90
N PRO A 41 -8.47 -29.11 6.16
CA PRO A 41 -9.15 -27.94 6.71
C PRO A 41 -10.50 -28.32 7.30
N ILE A 42 -10.74 -27.93 8.55
CA ILE A 42 -12.06 -28.09 9.18
C ILE A 42 -13.02 -27.12 8.52
N PRO A 43 -14.14 -27.55 7.92
CA PRO A 43 -15.14 -26.66 7.32
C PRO A 43 -15.73 -25.77 8.42
N ARG A 44 -15.70 -24.45 8.22
CA ARG A 44 -16.50 -23.54 9.04
C ARG A 44 -17.96 -23.68 8.64
N ALA A 45 -18.86 -23.66 9.63
CA ALA A 45 -20.29 -23.52 9.38
C ALA A 45 -20.52 -22.29 8.49
N GLU A 46 -21.11 -22.47 7.32
CA GLU A 46 -21.47 -21.38 6.42
C GLU A 46 -22.53 -20.51 7.12
N PRO A 47 -22.38 -19.17 7.12
CA PRO A 47 -23.48 -18.31 7.50
C PRO A 47 -24.57 -18.45 6.44
N VAL A 48 -25.77 -18.79 6.84
CA VAL A 48 -26.97 -18.84 6.01
C VAL A 48 -27.19 -17.44 5.44
N ILE A 49 -26.94 -17.28 4.14
CA ILE A 49 -27.25 -16.05 3.41
C ILE A 49 -28.74 -16.09 3.07
N PRO A 50 -29.55 -15.10 3.47
CA PRO A 50 -30.91 -14.99 2.98
C PRO A 50 -30.89 -14.79 1.46
N LYS A 51 -31.67 -15.58 0.74
CA LYS A 51 -31.86 -15.41 -0.73
C LYS A 51 -32.44 -14.03 -1.00
N ALA A 52 -31.70 -13.20 -1.75
CA ALA A 52 -32.22 -11.94 -2.27
C ALA A 52 -33.33 -12.22 -3.30
N GLU A 53 -34.47 -11.57 -3.12
CA GLU A 53 -35.55 -11.51 -4.11
C GLU A 53 -35.09 -10.78 -5.39
N PRO A 54 -35.63 -11.12 -6.57
CA PRO A 54 -35.17 -10.55 -7.82
C PRO A 54 -35.58 -9.06 -7.91
N VAL A 55 -34.58 -8.19 -8.06
CA VAL A 55 -34.79 -6.77 -8.31
C VAL A 55 -35.37 -6.57 -9.70
N VAL A 56 -36.59 -6.02 -9.75
CA VAL A 56 -37.26 -5.55 -10.97
C VAL A 56 -36.44 -4.40 -11.56
N LYS A 57 -36.01 -4.52 -12.80
CA LYS A 57 -35.34 -3.43 -13.55
C LYS A 57 -36.29 -2.25 -13.70
N PRO A 58 -35.91 -1.03 -13.34
CA PRO A 58 -36.66 0.17 -13.71
C PRO A 58 -36.48 0.46 -15.21
N ALA A 59 -37.56 0.91 -15.82
CA ALA A 59 -37.63 1.34 -17.22
C ALA A 59 -36.73 2.57 -17.45
N PRO A 60 -36.18 2.74 -18.69
CA PRO A 60 -35.31 3.88 -18.99
C PRO A 60 -36.10 5.21 -18.91
N PRO A 61 -35.50 6.27 -18.34
CA PRO A 61 -36.13 7.58 -18.33
C PRO A 61 -36.13 8.19 -19.73
N ALA A 62 -37.23 8.88 -20.07
CA ALA A 62 -37.42 9.60 -21.31
C ALA A 62 -36.34 10.68 -21.53
N GLU A 63 -35.85 10.81 -22.77
CA GLU A 63 -34.91 11.82 -23.20
C GLU A 63 -35.45 13.25 -22.93
N PRO A 64 -34.67 14.13 -22.26
CA PRO A 64 -35.01 15.54 -22.23
C PRO A 64 -34.58 16.21 -23.52
N ALA A 65 -35.49 17.08 -24.03
CA ALA A 65 -35.31 17.88 -25.25
C ALA A 65 -33.98 18.62 -25.26
N VAL A 66 -33.27 18.50 -26.39
CA VAL A 66 -32.00 19.18 -26.66
C VAL A 66 -32.22 20.68 -26.75
N ALA A 67 -31.84 21.42 -25.74
CA ALA A 67 -31.64 22.86 -25.83
C ALA A 67 -30.30 23.10 -26.55
N ALA A 68 -30.30 23.93 -27.58
CA ALA A 68 -29.16 24.25 -28.40
C ALA A 68 -27.99 24.77 -27.52
N THR A 69 -26.91 24.03 -27.52
CA THR A 69 -25.65 24.41 -26.87
C THR A 69 -25.03 25.61 -27.58
N PRO A 70 -24.63 26.66 -26.87
CA PRO A 70 -23.78 27.71 -27.45
C PRO A 70 -22.40 27.09 -27.76
N LYS A 71 -21.88 27.42 -28.96
CA LYS A 71 -20.53 26.96 -29.39
C LYS A 71 -19.48 27.35 -28.34
N PRO A 72 -18.57 26.47 -28.00
CA PRO A 72 -17.51 26.78 -27.04
C PRO A 72 -16.60 27.88 -27.56
N VAL A 73 -16.56 28.98 -26.86
CA VAL A 73 -15.53 30.03 -27.04
C VAL A 73 -14.23 29.43 -26.49
N LYS A 74 -13.27 29.22 -27.37
CA LYS A 74 -11.91 28.81 -26.95
C LYS A 74 -11.36 29.85 -25.98
N PRO A 75 -10.90 29.48 -24.77
CA PRO A 75 -10.30 30.44 -23.88
C PRO A 75 -9.01 30.96 -24.48
N LYS A 76 -8.89 32.31 -24.62
CA LYS A 76 -7.60 32.94 -24.90
C LYS A 76 -6.63 32.58 -23.77
N PRO A 77 -5.39 32.18 -24.10
CA PRO A 77 -4.40 31.92 -23.08
C PRO A 77 -4.16 33.18 -22.25
N PRO A 78 -4.10 33.07 -20.90
CA PRO A 78 -3.76 34.19 -20.07
C PRO A 78 -2.32 34.61 -20.33
N GLY A 79 -2.11 35.84 -20.76
CA GLY A 79 -0.76 36.40 -20.79
C GLY A 79 -0.27 37.01 -22.07
N VAL A 80 -1.07 37.08 -23.16
CA VAL A 80 -0.68 37.94 -24.29
C VAL A 80 -1.49 39.22 -24.18
N VAL A 81 -0.94 40.11 -23.39
CA VAL A 81 -1.38 41.46 -23.35
C VAL A 81 -0.85 42.17 -24.62
N THR A 82 -1.62 42.17 -25.66
CA THR A 82 -1.43 43.07 -26.79
C THR A 82 -2.48 44.18 -26.68
N ALA A 83 -2.30 45.11 -25.76
CA ALA A 83 -2.75 46.44 -25.97
C ALA A 83 -1.83 47.05 -27.07
N PRO A 84 -2.32 47.82 -28.07
CA PRO A 84 -1.45 48.55 -28.98
C PRO A 84 -0.58 49.46 -28.11
N LYS A 85 0.73 49.17 -28.08
CA LYS A 85 1.69 50.02 -27.40
C LYS A 85 1.59 51.43 -28.00
N PRO A 86 1.69 52.51 -27.19
CA PRO A 86 1.96 53.83 -27.74
C PRO A 86 3.28 53.71 -28.47
N MET A 87 3.20 53.75 -29.79
CA MET A 87 4.39 53.82 -30.63
C MET A 87 4.96 55.22 -30.50
N PRO A 88 6.27 55.39 -30.48
CA PRO A 88 6.88 56.69 -30.65
C PRO A 88 6.35 57.28 -31.95
N ALA A 89 6.20 58.63 -32.02
CA ALA A 89 5.84 59.28 -33.26
C ALA A 89 6.76 58.77 -34.37
N VAL A 90 6.19 58.16 -35.40
CA VAL A 90 6.95 57.58 -36.49
C VAL A 90 7.46 58.73 -37.36
N PRO A 91 8.78 58.98 -37.39
CA PRO A 91 9.31 59.94 -38.29
C PRO A 91 9.07 59.48 -39.74
N GLU A 92 8.37 60.27 -40.50
CA GLU A 92 8.20 60.03 -41.93
C GLU A 92 9.39 60.58 -42.67
N PRO A 93 9.80 60.01 -43.83
CA PRO A 93 10.84 60.57 -44.67
C PRO A 93 10.36 61.90 -45.13
N GLU A 94 11.22 62.91 -44.93
CA GLU A 94 10.99 64.20 -45.51
C GLU A 94 11.00 64.05 -47.05
N GLU A 95 10.18 64.91 -47.73
CA GLU A 95 10.14 64.89 -49.12
C GLU A 95 11.48 65.42 -49.65
N PRO A 96 12.25 64.57 -50.41
CA PRO A 96 13.57 64.99 -50.89
C PRO A 96 13.42 66.06 -51.90
N GLY A 97 14.25 67.12 -51.82
CA GLY A 97 14.39 68.20 -52.75
C GLY A 97 13.35 69.31 -52.61
N THR A 98 13.81 70.52 -52.86
CA THR A 98 12.91 71.68 -52.95
C THR A 98 12.10 71.59 -54.23
N ILE A 99 10.77 71.85 -54.09
CA ILE A 99 9.89 72.04 -55.27
C ILE A 99 10.49 73.13 -56.11
N ARG A 100 11.00 72.81 -57.30
CA ARG A 100 11.58 73.80 -58.24
C ARG A 100 10.52 74.19 -59.26
N ILE A 101 10.18 75.43 -59.26
CA ILE A 101 9.40 76.03 -60.28
C ILE A 101 10.37 76.97 -61.03
N THR A 102 10.41 76.87 -62.37
CA THR A 102 11.27 77.71 -63.16
C THR A 102 10.87 79.16 -62.96
N PRO A 103 11.81 80.11 -62.68
CA PRO A 103 11.51 81.52 -62.46
C PRO A 103 10.79 82.18 -63.66
N ALA A 104 9.89 83.11 -63.36
CA ALA A 104 9.16 83.86 -64.42
C ALA A 104 10.14 84.63 -65.29
N GLY A 105 10.00 84.52 -66.62
CA GLY A 105 10.82 85.19 -67.61
C GLY A 105 11.99 84.39 -68.23
N THR A 106 12.20 83.06 -67.68
CA THR A 106 13.17 82.18 -68.40
C THR A 106 12.51 81.39 -69.51
N PRO A 107 13.20 81.16 -70.65
CA PRO A 107 12.68 80.30 -71.69
C PRO A 107 12.42 78.91 -71.18
N ARG A 108 11.22 78.38 -71.32
CA ARG A 108 10.80 77.12 -70.85
C ARG A 108 10.58 76.07 -71.93
N THR A 109 11.09 74.90 -71.81
CA THR A 109 10.72 73.79 -72.66
C THR A 109 9.29 73.31 -72.35
N ALA A 110 8.64 72.58 -73.26
CA ALA A 110 7.33 72.02 -73.06
C ALA A 110 7.37 71.02 -71.85
N GLU A 111 8.48 70.35 -71.65
CA GLU A 111 8.76 69.50 -70.51
C GLU A 111 8.74 70.26 -69.16
N GLN A 112 9.51 71.42 -69.10
CA GLN A 112 9.57 72.25 -67.91
C GLN A 112 8.21 72.90 -67.58
N LEU A 113 7.44 73.28 -68.59
CA LEU A 113 6.09 73.89 -68.42
C LEU A 113 5.14 72.82 -67.76
N GLN A 114 5.14 71.63 -68.30
CA GLN A 114 4.28 70.52 -67.71
C GLN A 114 4.67 70.21 -66.29
N LEU A 115 5.96 70.15 -65.99
CA LEU A 115 6.44 69.81 -64.56
C LEU A 115 6.15 71.00 -63.64
N ASP A 116 6.33 72.28 -64.08
CA ASP A 116 6.00 73.46 -63.26
C ASP A 116 4.50 73.54 -62.88
N VAL A 117 3.63 73.12 -63.80
CA VAL A 117 2.18 73.06 -63.51
C VAL A 117 1.93 71.98 -62.39
N ALA A 118 2.51 70.78 -62.50
CA ALA A 118 2.37 69.74 -61.56
C ALA A 118 2.95 70.14 -60.19
N ASN A 119 4.20 70.70 -60.17
CA ASN A 119 4.85 71.24 -59.02
C ASN A 119 4.08 72.40 -58.34
N GLY A 120 3.45 73.24 -59.13
CA GLY A 120 2.60 74.36 -58.67
C GLY A 120 1.41 73.87 -57.90
N TYR A 121 0.72 72.85 -58.39
CA TYR A 121 -0.36 72.22 -57.68
C TYR A 121 0.11 71.47 -56.40
N TYR A 122 1.16 70.66 -56.47
CA TYR A 122 1.73 69.94 -55.38
C TYR A 122 2.18 70.86 -54.24
N GLY A 123 2.89 71.96 -54.57
CA GLY A 123 3.34 72.97 -53.61
C GLY A 123 2.20 73.65 -52.85
N LYS A 124 1.02 73.80 -53.52
CA LYS A 124 -0.21 74.30 -52.92
C LYS A 124 -1.01 73.16 -52.17
N LYS A 125 -0.48 72.00 -52.13
CA LYS A 125 -1.12 70.79 -51.54
C LYS A 125 -2.43 70.40 -52.25
N MET A 126 -2.60 70.82 -53.52
CA MET A 126 -3.77 70.44 -54.33
C MET A 126 -3.48 69.10 -55.05
N TYR A 127 -3.37 68.00 -54.22
CA TYR A 127 -2.88 66.71 -54.68
C TYR A 127 -3.79 66.03 -55.70
N GLU A 128 -5.13 66.33 -55.69
CA GLU A 128 -6.07 65.82 -56.68
C GLU A 128 -5.77 66.39 -58.09
N LEU A 129 -5.27 67.62 -58.14
CA LEU A 129 -4.86 68.26 -59.39
C LEU A 129 -3.40 68.00 -59.81
N ALA A 130 -2.57 67.80 -58.82
CA ALA A 130 -1.16 67.46 -59.01
C ALA A 130 -0.98 66.13 -59.67
N ALA A 131 -1.70 65.11 -59.21
CA ALA A 131 -1.55 63.69 -59.63
C ALA A 131 -1.73 63.54 -61.16
N PRO A 132 -2.84 63.96 -61.78
CA PRO A 132 -2.99 63.85 -63.26
C PRO A 132 -1.94 64.61 -64.04
N GLU A 133 -1.41 65.74 -63.54
CA GLU A 133 -0.38 66.51 -64.24
C GLU A 133 1.00 65.81 -64.13
N TYR A 134 1.32 65.21 -63.02
CA TYR A 134 2.49 64.35 -62.88
C TYR A 134 2.37 63.03 -63.70
N GLU A 135 1.18 62.45 -63.80
CA GLU A 135 0.95 61.27 -64.64
C GLU A 135 1.15 61.61 -66.09
N LYS A 136 0.63 62.70 -66.51
CA LYS A 136 0.83 63.25 -67.88
C LYS A 136 2.30 63.54 -68.15
N PHE A 137 3.01 64.18 -67.21
CA PHE A 137 4.45 64.41 -67.31
C PHE A 137 5.24 63.14 -67.48
N THR A 138 5.05 62.16 -66.59
CA THR A 138 5.83 60.90 -66.60
C THR A 138 5.55 60.07 -67.85
N SER A 139 4.39 60.19 -68.47
CA SER A 139 4.02 59.53 -69.71
C SER A 139 4.60 60.22 -70.94
N LEU A 140 4.59 61.56 -71.00
CA LEU A 140 5.05 62.31 -72.14
C LEU A 140 6.58 62.47 -72.25
N TYR A 141 7.26 62.42 -71.03
CA TYR A 141 8.72 62.62 -70.96
C TYR A 141 9.40 61.44 -70.24
N PRO A 142 9.36 60.23 -70.81
CA PRO A 142 9.88 59.01 -70.17
C PRO A 142 11.40 59.01 -69.91
N ASN A 143 12.15 59.87 -70.65
CA ASN A 143 13.62 59.96 -70.50
C ASN A 143 14.05 61.19 -69.71
N SER A 144 13.14 61.94 -69.13
CA SER A 144 13.47 63.18 -68.36
C SER A 144 14.31 62.84 -67.15
N GLU A 145 15.34 63.66 -66.85
CA GLU A 145 16.11 63.57 -65.62
C GLU A 145 15.25 63.84 -64.35
N GLN A 146 14.13 64.60 -64.56
CA GLN A 146 13.20 64.90 -63.46
C GLN A 146 12.10 63.86 -63.29
N ARG A 147 12.09 62.84 -64.11
CA ARG A 147 11.05 61.79 -64.01
C ARG A 147 11.06 61.04 -62.72
N PRO A 148 12.18 60.70 -62.03
CA PRO A 148 12.18 60.12 -60.70
C PRO A 148 11.50 60.99 -59.65
N ASP A 149 11.75 62.30 -59.65
CA ASP A 149 11.06 63.27 -58.78
C ASP A 149 9.55 63.29 -59.09
N ALA A 150 9.19 63.42 -60.40
CA ALA A 150 7.80 63.39 -60.79
C ALA A 150 7.05 62.11 -60.37
N LEU A 151 7.64 60.93 -60.56
CA LEU A 151 7.09 59.67 -60.14
C LEU A 151 6.92 59.55 -58.60
N PHE A 152 7.89 60.06 -57.84
CA PHE A 152 7.80 60.10 -56.39
C PHE A 152 6.63 60.96 -55.91
N ARG A 153 6.55 62.22 -56.46
CA ARG A 153 5.47 63.18 -56.12
C ARG A 153 4.12 62.73 -56.64
N LEU A 154 4.05 62.01 -57.75
CA LEU A 154 2.85 61.30 -58.17
C LEU A 154 2.34 60.33 -57.13
N GLY A 155 3.26 59.48 -56.65
CA GLY A 155 2.98 58.50 -55.53
C GLY A 155 2.50 59.23 -54.28
N GLU A 156 3.22 60.30 -53.83
CA GLU A 156 2.79 61.09 -52.67
C GLU A 156 1.42 61.74 -52.88
N SER A 157 1.15 62.32 -54.15
CA SER A 157 -0.16 62.86 -54.43
C SER A 157 -1.29 61.87 -54.31
N TYR A 158 -1.13 60.65 -54.83
CA TYR A 158 -2.08 59.54 -54.66
C TYR A 158 -2.17 59.08 -53.28
N ARG A 159 -1.09 59.05 -52.46
CA ARG A 159 -1.11 58.70 -51.05
C ARG A 159 -1.94 59.72 -50.25
N HIS A 160 -1.76 61.00 -50.47
CA HIS A 160 -2.53 62.08 -49.85
C HIS A 160 -4.02 62.11 -50.23
N THR A 161 -4.38 61.70 -51.45
CA THR A 161 -5.78 61.53 -51.87
C THR A 161 -6.42 60.20 -51.44
N GLY A 162 -5.66 59.31 -50.74
CA GLY A 162 -6.16 58.00 -50.32
C GLY A 162 -6.20 56.94 -51.43
N THR A 163 -5.69 57.25 -52.64
CA THR A 163 -5.70 56.32 -53.78
C THR A 163 -4.50 55.41 -53.75
N MET A 164 -4.46 54.49 -52.72
CA MET A 164 -3.26 53.73 -52.41
C MET A 164 -2.77 52.80 -53.47
N ASN A 165 -3.66 52.24 -54.33
CA ASN A 165 -3.23 51.40 -55.45
C ASN A 165 -2.50 52.22 -56.53
N ALA A 166 -2.94 53.45 -56.81
CA ALA A 166 -2.23 54.30 -57.73
C ALA A 166 -0.90 54.81 -57.16
N ALA A 167 -0.85 55.13 -55.87
CA ALA A 167 0.38 55.44 -55.17
C ALA A 167 1.37 54.27 -55.22
N ARG A 168 0.89 53.04 -54.99
CA ARG A 168 1.70 51.83 -55.12
C ARG A 168 2.35 51.72 -56.51
N ASN A 169 1.54 51.82 -57.59
CA ASN A 169 2.00 51.70 -58.95
C ASN A 169 3.07 52.74 -59.28
N ALA A 170 2.91 54.00 -58.83
CA ALA A 170 3.88 55.06 -59.02
C ALA A 170 5.22 54.74 -58.33
N TYR A 171 5.21 54.33 -57.12
CA TYR A 171 6.41 53.93 -56.38
C TYR A 171 7.05 52.64 -56.94
N GLU A 172 6.28 51.63 -57.36
CA GLU A 172 6.78 50.42 -58.00
C GLU A 172 7.47 50.75 -59.29
N THR A 173 6.86 51.65 -60.12
CA THR A 173 7.46 52.14 -61.40
C THR A 173 8.79 52.86 -61.16
N LEU A 174 8.83 53.73 -60.12
CA LEU A 174 10.05 54.44 -59.77
C LEU A 174 11.15 53.43 -59.34
N LEU A 175 10.83 52.49 -58.46
CA LEU A 175 11.78 51.51 -57.90
C LEU A 175 12.24 50.45 -58.92
N ALA A 176 11.45 50.16 -59.95
CA ALA A 176 11.77 49.25 -61.06
C ALA A 176 12.70 49.86 -62.07
N GLN A 177 12.48 51.19 -62.37
CA GLN A 177 13.24 51.84 -63.42
C GLN A 177 14.54 52.49 -62.92
N TYR A 178 14.63 52.86 -61.66
CA TYR A 178 15.78 53.56 -61.09
C TYR A 178 16.40 52.80 -59.93
N GLN A 179 17.70 52.54 -60.01
CA GLN A 179 18.48 51.88 -59.05
C GLN A 179 19.11 52.77 -57.95
N ALA A 180 19.30 54.06 -58.31
CA ALA A 180 19.93 55.02 -57.41
C ALA A 180 19.23 56.40 -57.59
N GLY A 181 19.38 57.27 -56.59
CA GLY A 181 18.76 58.57 -56.49
C GLY A 181 18.18 58.86 -55.11
N GLU A 182 17.91 60.11 -54.84
CA GLU A 182 17.44 60.59 -53.53
C GLU A 182 16.02 60.12 -53.22
N PHE A 183 15.19 59.81 -54.19
CA PHE A 183 13.81 59.37 -54.08
C PHE A 183 13.67 57.89 -53.85
N ILE A 184 14.70 57.07 -54.03
CA ILE A 184 14.66 55.64 -53.96
C ILE A 184 14.40 55.20 -52.52
N GLY A 185 15.06 55.77 -51.50
CA GLY A 185 14.87 55.47 -50.10
C GLY A 185 13.45 55.79 -49.61
N PRO A 186 13.00 57.05 -49.81
CA PRO A 186 11.64 57.41 -49.43
C PRO A 186 10.57 56.64 -50.17
N ALA A 187 10.66 56.38 -51.45
CA ALA A 187 9.71 55.57 -52.20
C ALA A 187 9.63 54.10 -51.68
N ALA A 188 10.80 53.50 -51.43
CA ALA A 188 10.83 52.18 -50.85
C ALA A 188 10.18 52.14 -49.50
N TYR A 189 10.37 53.13 -48.64
CA TYR A 189 9.74 53.28 -47.37
C TYR A 189 8.21 53.30 -47.45
N ARG A 190 7.69 54.29 -48.34
CA ARG A 190 6.25 54.43 -48.55
C ARG A 190 5.59 53.18 -49.11
N LEU A 191 6.23 52.55 -50.08
CA LEU A 191 5.74 51.32 -50.66
C LEU A 191 5.75 50.19 -49.64
N ALA A 192 6.77 50.15 -48.78
CA ALA A 192 6.83 49.17 -47.71
C ALA A 192 5.66 49.31 -46.72
N ASP A 193 5.28 50.53 -46.35
CA ASP A 193 4.12 50.85 -45.53
C ASP A 193 2.82 50.33 -46.18
N ILE A 194 2.65 50.59 -47.48
CA ILE A 194 1.50 50.13 -48.27
C ILE A 194 1.43 48.59 -48.22
N CYS A 195 2.56 47.95 -48.56
CA CYS A 195 2.63 46.48 -48.48
C CYS A 195 2.41 45.91 -47.05
N TYR A 196 2.91 46.57 -46.01
CA TYR A 196 2.69 46.17 -44.61
C TYR A 196 1.20 46.24 -44.25
N GLN A 197 0.50 47.32 -44.62
CA GLN A 197 -0.94 47.46 -44.38
C GLN A 197 -1.76 46.43 -45.15
N ALA A 198 -1.33 46.12 -46.40
CA ALA A 198 -1.90 45.04 -47.21
C ALA A 198 -1.58 43.65 -46.72
N LYS A 199 -0.76 43.48 -45.66
CA LYS A 199 -0.24 42.20 -45.14
C LYS A 199 0.66 41.44 -46.11
N GLU A 200 1.21 42.12 -47.08
CA GLU A 200 2.21 41.59 -48.01
C GLU A 200 3.59 41.68 -47.38
N PHE A 201 3.75 40.93 -46.28
CA PHE A 201 4.89 41.05 -45.37
C PHE A 201 6.24 40.72 -46.02
N ARG A 202 6.28 39.81 -46.99
CA ARG A 202 7.55 39.46 -47.71
C ARG A 202 8.09 40.66 -48.49
N ASP A 203 7.20 41.33 -49.21
CA ASP A 203 7.56 42.50 -50.00
C ASP A 203 7.89 43.69 -49.11
N ALA A 204 7.09 43.89 -48.03
CA ALA A 204 7.35 44.91 -47.04
C ALA A 204 8.74 44.79 -46.40
N VAL A 205 9.20 43.56 -46.01
CA VAL A 205 10.56 43.34 -45.47
C VAL A 205 11.64 43.77 -46.48
N ALA A 206 11.50 43.35 -47.74
CA ALA A 206 12.49 43.65 -48.76
C ALA A 206 12.59 45.16 -48.99
N LEU A 207 11.42 45.84 -49.03
CA LEU A 207 11.32 47.27 -49.23
C LEU A 207 11.82 48.10 -48.07
N TYR A 208 11.45 47.71 -46.78
CA TYR A 208 12.02 48.39 -45.63
C TYR A 208 13.53 48.21 -45.51
N ARG A 209 14.07 47.06 -45.85
CA ARG A 209 15.53 46.84 -45.93
C ARG A 209 16.16 47.72 -47.00
N LYS A 210 15.54 47.79 -48.19
CA LYS A 210 16.02 48.70 -49.28
C LYS A 210 15.99 50.14 -48.81
N ALA A 211 14.91 50.58 -48.13
CA ALA A 211 14.78 51.93 -47.59
C ALA A 211 15.87 52.21 -46.55
N SER A 212 16.11 51.33 -45.60
CA SER A 212 17.06 51.54 -44.50
C SER A 212 18.51 51.73 -44.92
N VAL A 213 18.86 51.25 -46.12
CA VAL A 213 20.21 51.46 -46.72
C VAL A 213 20.30 52.75 -47.51
N ARG A 214 19.16 53.28 -47.98
CA ARG A 214 19.10 54.41 -48.93
C ARG A 214 18.62 55.72 -48.30
N LEU A 215 18.04 55.69 -47.14
CA LEU A 215 17.61 56.89 -46.41
C LEU A 215 18.82 57.56 -45.77
N LYS A 216 18.80 58.88 -45.78
CA LYS A 216 19.87 59.76 -45.28
C LYS A 216 19.63 60.09 -43.76
N ASP A 217 18.37 60.30 -43.45
CA ASP A 217 18.00 60.63 -42.06
C ASP A 217 18.13 59.39 -41.15
N PRO A 218 18.94 59.44 -40.06
CA PRO A 218 19.12 58.35 -39.10
C PRO A 218 17.83 57.99 -38.43
N ALA A 219 16.92 58.89 -38.07
CA ALA A 219 15.67 58.62 -37.40
C ALA A 219 14.74 57.80 -38.30
N VAL A 220 14.61 58.23 -39.63
CA VAL A 220 13.79 57.49 -40.60
C VAL A 220 14.43 56.14 -40.96
N THR A 221 15.76 56.06 -40.99
CA THR A 221 16.51 54.80 -41.18
C THR A 221 16.23 53.84 -40.05
N ASN A 222 16.26 54.31 -38.83
CA ASN A 222 15.92 53.48 -37.63
C ASN A 222 14.43 53.06 -37.65
N SER A 223 13.53 53.95 -38.14
CA SER A 223 12.12 53.59 -38.38
C SER A 223 12.01 52.40 -39.35
N ALA A 224 12.66 52.50 -40.51
CA ALA A 224 12.67 51.44 -41.53
C ALA A 224 13.21 50.12 -40.95
N LYS A 225 14.28 50.14 -40.18
CA LYS A 225 14.83 48.97 -39.50
C LYS A 225 13.82 48.40 -38.48
N PHE A 226 13.18 49.26 -37.66
CA PHE A 226 12.19 48.85 -36.69
C PHE A 226 11.00 48.15 -37.35
N PHE A 227 10.46 48.73 -38.42
CA PHE A 227 9.38 48.08 -39.16
C PHE A 227 9.83 46.83 -39.92
N THR A 228 11.10 46.72 -40.31
CA THR A 228 11.68 45.47 -40.79
C THR A 228 11.52 44.39 -39.71
N GLY A 229 11.92 44.67 -38.46
CA GLY A 229 11.74 43.75 -37.31
C GLY A 229 10.28 43.37 -37.10
N ARG A 230 9.38 44.34 -37.08
CA ARG A 230 7.93 44.11 -36.93
C ARG A 230 7.34 43.25 -38.03
N THR A 231 7.78 43.46 -39.26
CA THR A 231 7.30 42.69 -40.40
C THR A 231 7.83 41.26 -40.39
N LEU A 232 9.08 41.06 -39.94
CA LEU A 232 9.66 39.72 -39.71
C LEU A 232 8.92 38.95 -38.59
N GLU A 233 8.52 39.63 -37.51
CA GLU A 233 7.65 39.02 -36.49
C GLU A 233 6.32 38.56 -37.09
N ALA A 234 5.69 39.40 -37.93
CA ALA A 234 4.43 39.09 -38.60
C ALA A 234 4.55 37.86 -39.53
N LEU A 235 5.72 37.67 -40.13
CA LEU A 235 6.07 36.48 -40.92
C LEU A 235 6.43 35.25 -40.06
N GLY A 236 6.50 35.38 -38.74
CA GLY A 236 6.95 34.31 -37.86
C GLY A 236 8.47 34.08 -37.84
N GLN A 237 9.25 34.94 -38.52
CA GLN A 237 10.72 34.90 -38.59
C GLN A 237 11.33 35.57 -37.35
N LYS A 238 11.04 35.00 -36.18
CA LYS A 238 11.36 35.58 -34.86
C LYS A 238 12.87 35.73 -34.62
N ALA A 239 13.68 34.81 -35.14
CA ALA A 239 15.14 34.88 -35.00
C ALA A 239 15.73 36.07 -35.75
N ASP A 240 15.28 36.32 -36.99
CA ASP A 240 15.73 37.44 -37.84
C ASP A 240 15.22 38.77 -37.27
N ALA A 241 13.95 38.82 -36.81
CA ALA A 241 13.40 39.99 -36.14
C ALA A 241 14.23 40.38 -34.91
N ARG A 242 14.63 39.39 -34.10
CA ARG A 242 15.48 39.59 -32.92
C ARG A 242 16.80 40.27 -33.27
N VAL A 243 17.48 39.82 -34.33
CA VAL A 243 18.75 40.40 -34.78
C VAL A 243 18.58 41.86 -35.13
N VAL A 244 17.52 42.22 -35.85
CA VAL A 244 17.23 43.61 -36.22
C VAL A 244 16.95 44.46 -34.97
N TYR A 245 16.18 43.96 -34.03
CA TYR A 245 15.91 44.69 -32.78
C TYR A 245 17.13 44.80 -31.87
N GLU A 246 18.02 43.81 -31.90
CA GLU A 246 19.26 43.82 -31.13
C GLU A 246 20.22 44.90 -31.63
N ASP A 247 20.34 45.05 -32.99
CA ASP A 247 21.09 46.14 -33.64
C ASP A 247 20.52 47.50 -33.20
N LEU A 248 19.20 47.69 -33.32
CA LEU A 248 18.53 48.94 -32.91
C LEU A 248 18.63 49.24 -31.43
N ALA A 249 18.60 48.23 -30.57
CA ALA A 249 18.74 48.37 -29.11
C ALA A 249 20.16 48.79 -28.70
N GLY A 250 21.17 48.50 -29.54
CA GLY A 250 22.58 48.81 -29.34
C GLY A 250 22.98 50.18 -29.89
N THR A 251 22.13 50.84 -30.68
CA THR A 251 22.42 52.20 -31.27
C THR A 251 22.42 53.31 -30.23
N ASP A 252 23.03 54.46 -30.59
CA ASP A 252 23.24 55.60 -29.70
C ASP A 252 21.94 56.30 -29.26
N ALA A 253 22.06 57.20 -28.28
CA ALA A 253 21.01 57.84 -27.52
C ALA A 253 19.90 58.60 -28.25
N ASN A 254 20.01 58.80 -29.54
CA ASN A 254 19.04 59.56 -30.35
C ASN A 254 18.08 58.67 -31.19
N ASN A 255 18.06 57.39 -30.90
CA ASN A 255 17.17 56.46 -31.61
C ASN A 255 15.81 56.34 -30.91
N PRO A 256 14.72 56.93 -31.47
CA PRO A 256 13.39 56.86 -30.83
C PRO A 256 12.81 55.43 -30.71
N PHE A 257 13.37 54.48 -31.49
CA PHE A 257 12.96 53.07 -31.45
C PHE A 257 13.82 52.20 -30.53
N GLN A 258 14.84 52.76 -29.86
CA GLN A 258 15.77 51.97 -29.02
C GLN A 258 15.06 51.20 -27.94
N ASP A 259 14.21 51.86 -27.17
CA ASP A 259 13.49 51.25 -26.06
C ASP A 259 12.45 50.21 -26.55
N ALA A 260 11.72 50.54 -27.62
CA ALA A 260 10.75 49.64 -28.23
C ALA A 260 11.43 48.40 -28.84
N SER A 261 12.61 48.57 -29.44
CA SER A 261 13.40 47.46 -29.99
C SER A 261 13.96 46.60 -28.87
N ARG A 262 14.46 47.19 -27.77
CA ARG A 262 14.96 46.47 -26.61
C ARG A 262 13.85 45.63 -25.94
N LEU A 263 12.65 46.18 -25.82
CA LEU A 263 11.49 45.45 -25.32
C LEU A 263 11.12 44.29 -26.25
N SER A 264 11.04 44.54 -27.57
CA SER A 264 10.74 43.49 -28.55
C SER A 264 11.81 42.39 -28.57
N CYS A 265 13.09 42.76 -28.52
CA CYS A 265 14.19 41.80 -28.37
C CYS A 265 14.06 40.95 -27.11
N ALA A 266 13.78 41.59 -25.95
CA ALA A 266 13.60 40.88 -24.68
C ALA A 266 12.41 39.90 -24.71
N LEU A 267 11.30 40.29 -25.34
CA LEU A 267 10.12 39.45 -25.50
C LEU A 267 10.41 38.24 -26.40
N LEU A 268 11.12 38.44 -27.50
CA LEU A 268 11.53 37.38 -28.42
C LEU A 268 12.52 36.40 -27.76
N LEU A 269 13.47 36.90 -26.98
CA LEU A 269 14.38 36.06 -26.16
C LEU A 269 13.60 35.22 -25.17
N LYS A 270 12.62 35.81 -24.49
CA LYS A 270 11.77 35.12 -23.55
C LYS A 270 10.94 34.01 -24.22
N ASP A 271 10.36 34.29 -25.37
CA ASP A 271 9.58 33.33 -26.16
C ASP A 271 10.47 32.17 -26.67
N ALA A 272 11.73 32.43 -26.92
CA ALA A 272 12.73 31.43 -27.28
C ALA A 272 13.27 30.62 -26.06
N GLY A 273 12.76 30.86 -24.85
CA GLY A 273 13.22 30.18 -23.63
C GLY A 273 14.54 30.72 -23.05
N ARG A 274 15.12 31.78 -23.65
CA ARG A 274 16.38 32.41 -23.21
C ARG A 274 16.10 33.45 -22.12
N THR A 275 15.50 33.00 -20.99
CA THR A 275 15.00 33.89 -19.92
C THR A 275 16.10 34.75 -19.29
N ALA A 276 17.32 34.19 -19.10
CA ALA A 276 18.43 34.92 -18.52
C ALA A 276 18.87 36.12 -19.39
N GLU A 277 18.88 35.97 -20.70
CA GLU A 277 19.24 37.04 -21.64
C GLU A 277 18.09 38.06 -21.79
N ALA A 278 16.86 37.57 -21.83
CA ALA A 278 15.70 38.44 -21.78
C ALA A 278 15.68 39.33 -20.54
N LEU A 279 16.03 38.74 -19.37
CA LEU A 279 16.12 39.45 -18.11
C LEU A 279 17.18 40.57 -18.14
N LYS A 280 18.35 40.33 -18.74
CA LYS A 280 19.38 41.39 -18.91
C LYS A 280 18.85 42.56 -19.76
N GLN A 281 18.20 42.29 -20.88
CA GLN A 281 17.64 43.33 -21.74
C GLN A 281 16.53 44.13 -21.04
N ILE A 282 15.62 43.46 -20.34
CA ILE A 282 14.52 44.15 -19.69
C ILE A 282 14.96 44.94 -18.45
N GLN A 283 16.02 44.50 -17.74
CA GLN A 283 16.64 45.26 -16.63
C GLN A 283 17.26 46.57 -17.11
N VAL A 284 17.92 46.57 -18.26
CA VAL A 284 18.45 47.80 -18.87
C VAL A 284 17.32 48.77 -19.17
N LEU A 285 16.22 48.29 -19.76
CA LEU A 285 15.04 49.11 -20.07
C LEU A 285 14.38 49.66 -18.80
N ALA A 286 14.27 48.83 -17.73
CA ALA A 286 13.72 49.25 -16.44
C ALA A 286 14.50 50.39 -15.76
N VAL A 287 15.79 50.57 -16.14
CA VAL A 287 16.62 51.65 -15.63
C VAL A 287 16.63 52.83 -16.57
N LYS A 288 16.89 52.62 -17.88
CA LYS A 288 17.19 53.64 -18.87
C LYS A 288 15.97 54.23 -19.56
N ALA A 289 14.82 53.51 -19.62
CA ALA A 289 13.67 54.02 -20.34
C ALA A 289 13.21 55.40 -19.85
N GLU A 290 13.01 56.32 -20.77
CA GLU A 290 12.46 57.64 -20.51
C GLU A 290 10.93 57.61 -20.39
N ASN A 291 10.28 56.78 -21.21
CA ASN A 291 8.84 56.62 -21.19
C ASN A 291 8.40 55.91 -19.89
N PRO A 292 7.58 56.55 -19.02
CA PRO A 292 7.15 55.99 -17.76
C PRO A 292 6.37 54.68 -17.90
N GLU A 293 5.59 54.51 -18.99
CA GLU A 293 4.83 53.28 -19.21
C GLU A 293 5.76 52.09 -19.53
N LEU A 294 6.73 52.32 -20.41
CA LEU A 294 7.73 51.29 -20.70
C LEU A 294 8.60 50.98 -19.50
N LYS A 295 8.93 52.00 -18.69
CA LYS A 295 9.76 51.83 -17.50
C LYS A 295 9.09 50.96 -16.42
N ILE A 296 7.82 51.23 -16.14
CA ILE A 296 7.06 50.40 -15.18
C ILE A 296 6.82 48.99 -15.73
N GLU A 297 6.47 48.85 -17.02
CA GLU A 297 6.35 47.54 -17.69
C GLU A 297 7.63 46.71 -17.56
N ALA A 298 8.76 47.33 -17.90
CA ALA A 298 10.07 46.68 -17.82
C ALA A 298 10.41 46.27 -16.37
N THR A 299 10.10 47.13 -15.41
CA THR A 299 10.35 46.87 -14.00
C THR A 299 9.52 45.70 -13.53
N VAL A 300 8.24 45.63 -13.88
CA VAL A 300 7.35 44.51 -13.53
C VAL A 300 7.79 43.21 -14.22
N ARG A 301 8.14 43.27 -15.50
CA ARG A 301 8.66 42.11 -16.21
C ARG A 301 10.00 41.62 -15.65
N THR A 302 10.84 42.53 -15.15
CA THR A 302 12.05 42.14 -14.40
C THR A 302 11.67 41.28 -13.20
N GLY A 303 10.66 41.65 -12.41
CA GLY A 303 10.17 40.88 -11.31
C GLY A 303 9.64 39.49 -11.72
N LEU A 304 8.76 39.48 -12.73
CA LEU A 304 8.16 38.24 -13.24
C LEU A 304 9.21 37.24 -13.74
N TRP A 305 10.14 37.73 -14.60
CA TRP A 305 11.15 36.87 -15.21
C TRP A 305 12.23 36.44 -14.22
N SER A 306 12.47 37.21 -13.17
CA SER A 306 13.35 36.81 -12.06
C SER A 306 12.78 35.61 -11.30
N LEU A 307 11.45 35.51 -11.14
CA LEU A 307 10.81 34.36 -10.52
C LEU A 307 10.84 33.09 -11.40
N GLU A 308 10.99 33.28 -12.72
CA GLU A 308 11.06 32.16 -13.66
C GLU A 308 12.49 31.64 -13.89
N MET A 309 13.49 32.19 -13.21
CA MET A 309 14.86 31.66 -13.23
C MET A 309 14.97 30.35 -12.43
N GLU A 310 15.94 29.53 -12.77
CA GLU A 310 16.26 28.31 -12.01
C GLU A 310 17.68 28.44 -11.40
N PRO A 311 17.83 28.65 -10.06
CA PRO A 311 16.76 28.84 -9.07
C PRO A 311 16.07 30.20 -9.18
N PRO A 312 14.83 30.37 -8.66
CA PRO A 312 14.11 31.64 -8.70
C PRO A 312 14.84 32.75 -7.93
N LEU A 313 14.96 33.91 -8.57
CA LEU A 313 15.59 35.10 -7.98
C LEU A 313 14.55 35.89 -7.18
N THR A 314 14.13 35.36 -6.03
CA THR A 314 13.01 35.90 -5.23
C THR A 314 13.25 37.31 -4.73
N ALA A 315 14.44 37.59 -4.14
CA ALA A 315 14.75 38.91 -3.58
C ALA A 315 14.85 40.01 -4.67
N PRO A 316 15.53 39.83 -5.82
CA PRO A 316 15.46 40.75 -6.95
C PRO A 316 14.05 40.96 -7.50
N ALA A 317 13.23 39.91 -7.55
CA ALA A 317 11.84 40.00 -8.00
C ALA A 317 11.01 40.89 -7.06
N GLU A 318 11.07 40.63 -5.76
CA GLU A 318 10.37 41.41 -4.74
C GLU A 318 10.78 42.88 -4.77
N ALA A 319 12.09 43.17 -4.91
CA ALA A 319 12.60 44.54 -5.05
C ALA A 319 12.08 45.25 -6.30
N ALA A 320 12.01 44.55 -7.44
CA ALA A 320 11.46 45.07 -8.67
C ALA A 320 9.96 45.41 -8.56
N PHE A 321 9.16 44.50 -7.95
CA PHE A 321 7.74 44.73 -7.74
C PHE A 321 7.47 45.90 -6.77
N LYS A 322 8.19 45.98 -5.66
CA LYS A 322 8.11 47.12 -4.72
C LYS A 322 8.45 48.45 -5.41
N LYS A 323 9.50 48.45 -6.22
CA LYS A 323 9.87 49.61 -7.01
C LYS A 323 8.73 50.03 -7.96
N ALA A 324 8.13 49.09 -8.68
CA ALA A 324 7.04 49.36 -9.64
C ALA A 324 5.80 49.98 -8.95
N LEU A 325 5.46 49.57 -7.72
CA LEU A 325 4.36 50.15 -6.97
C LEU A 325 4.52 51.66 -6.71
N GLY A 326 5.75 52.14 -6.52
CA GLY A 326 6.09 53.56 -6.34
C GLY A 326 6.24 54.35 -7.63
N MET A 327 6.15 53.73 -8.79
CA MET A 327 6.37 54.40 -10.07
C MET A 327 5.07 55.02 -10.64
N PRO A 328 5.15 56.13 -11.40
CA PRO A 328 4.04 56.60 -12.22
C PRO A 328 3.78 55.60 -13.35
N GLY A 329 2.50 55.41 -13.70
CA GLY A 329 2.13 54.52 -14.83
C GLY A 329 0.79 53.85 -14.64
N PRO A 330 0.36 53.04 -15.61
CA PRO A 330 -0.95 52.39 -15.63
C PRO A 330 -1.17 51.49 -14.40
N ALA A 331 -2.37 51.57 -13.82
CA ALA A 331 -2.79 50.79 -12.64
C ALA A 331 -2.55 49.27 -12.83
N ARG A 332 -2.76 48.77 -14.02
CA ARG A 332 -2.56 47.38 -14.40
C ARG A 332 -1.19 46.81 -14.01
N TRP A 333 -0.10 47.58 -14.30
CA TRP A 333 1.25 47.13 -13.94
C TRP A 333 1.47 47.12 -12.44
N LYS A 334 0.85 48.03 -11.71
CA LYS A 334 0.86 48.01 -10.23
C LYS A 334 0.11 46.82 -9.67
N GLU A 335 -1.03 46.47 -10.26
CA GLU A 335 -1.78 45.25 -9.86
C GLU A 335 -0.93 43.98 -10.06
N ILE A 336 -0.26 43.85 -11.22
CA ILE A 336 0.62 42.72 -11.52
C ILE A 336 1.80 42.69 -10.52
N ALA A 337 2.38 43.85 -10.20
CA ALA A 337 3.45 43.93 -9.19
C ALA A 337 2.95 43.49 -7.80
N GLN A 338 1.77 43.94 -7.40
CA GLN A 338 1.16 43.57 -6.12
C GLN A 338 0.87 42.07 -6.06
N MET A 339 0.32 41.49 -7.12
CA MET A 339 0.14 40.04 -7.23
C MET A 339 1.45 39.28 -7.16
N GLY A 340 2.52 39.80 -7.78
CA GLY A 340 3.85 39.23 -7.69
C GLY A 340 4.39 39.20 -6.25
N ILE A 341 4.18 40.27 -5.50
CA ILE A 341 4.56 40.32 -4.07
C ILE A 341 3.73 39.33 -3.25
N LEU A 342 2.43 39.20 -3.51
CA LEU A 342 1.57 38.25 -2.81
C LEU A 342 1.94 36.80 -3.11
N ARG A 343 2.29 36.49 -4.36
CA ARG A 343 2.80 35.16 -4.72
C ARG A 343 4.11 34.86 -3.96
N ILE A 344 5.05 35.79 -3.94
CA ILE A 344 6.31 35.64 -3.20
C ILE A 344 6.02 35.45 -1.70
N ALA A 345 5.11 36.23 -1.13
CA ALA A 345 4.75 36.07 0.28
C ALA A 345 4.16 34.69 0.56
N PHE A 346 3.31 34.19 -0.33
CA PHE A 346 2.77 32.84 -0.24
C PHE A 346 3.86 31.78 -0.34
N ASP A 347 4.71 31.83 -1.35
CA ASP A 347 5.78 30.84 -1.60
C ASP A 347 6.85 30.84 -0.50
N THR A 348 7.02 31.97 0.18
CA THR A 348 7.94 32.11 1.34
C THR A 348 7.27 31.84 2.69
N GLY A 349 6.03 31.33 2.70
CA GLY A 349 5.31 30.96 3.93
C GLY A 349 4.72 32.14 4.72
N LYS A 350 4.73 33.36 4.17
CA LYS A 350 4.18 34.55 4.84
C LYS A 350 2.66 34.68 4.59
N TYR A 351 1.93 33.62 4.93
CA TYR A 351 0.48 33.51 4.61
C TYR A 351 -0.37 34.59 5.25
N GLN A 352 -0.04 35.01 6.48
CA GLN A 352 -0.76 36.09 7.15
C GLN A 352 -0.62 37.42 6.39
N GLN A 353 0.57 37.71 5.85
CA GLN A 353 0.79 38.91 5.05
C GLN A 353 -0.10 38.90 3.78
N VAL A 354 -0.30 37.75 3.14
CA VAL A 354 -1.23 37.60 2.00
C VAL A 354 -2.64 38.00 2.42
N ILE A 355 -3.12 37.48 3.57
CA ILE A 355 -4.46 37.74 4.08
C ILE A 355 -4.67 39.20 4.44
N ASP A 356 -3.72 39.80 5.16
CA ASP A 356 -3.82 41.19 5.66
C ASP A 356 -3.88 42.21 4.53
N THR A 357 -3.17 41.95 3.41
CA THR A 357 -3.18 42.85 2.24
C THR A 357 -4.58 43.02 1.63
N PHE A 358 -5.46 42.03 1.79
CA PHE A 358 -6.85 42.12 1.33
C PHE A 358 -7.75 43.01 2.18
N GLY A 359 -7.40 43.23 3.42
CA GLY A 359 -8.17 44.03 4.35
C GLY A 359 -7.84 45.52 4.30
N GLN A 360 -6.83 45.93 3.49
CA GLN A 360 -6.40 47.32 3.48
C GLN A 360 -7.36 48.19 2.66
N PRO A 361 -7.79 49.36 3.19
CA PRO A 361 -8.58 50.32 2.46
C PRO A 361 -7.81 50.81 1.22
N GLY A 362 -8.39 50.68 0.04
CA GLY A 362 -7.79 51.16 -1.22
C GLY A 362 -7.17 50.10 -2.11
N ALA A 363 -7.09 48.84 -1.71
CA ALA A 363 -6.70 47.73 -2.58
C ALA A 363 -7.86 47.33 -3.50
N GLN A 364 -8.09 48.14 -4.53
CA GLN A 364 -9.05 47.80 -5.60
C GLN A 364 -8.31 47.01 -6.68
N PHE A 365 -8.66 45.76 -6.84
CA PHE A 365 -8.15 44.90 -7.90
C PHE A 365 -9.19 44.80 -9.02
N SER A 366 -8.69 44.75 -10.24
CA SER A 366 -9.56 44.56 -11.41
C SER A 366 -10.22 43.17 -11.40
N PRO A 367 -11.41 43.00 -12.01
CA PRO A 367 -12.08 41.70 -12.08
C PRO A 367 -11.22 40.59 -12.67
N ASP A 368 -10.25 40.93 -13.51
CA ASP A 368 -9.37 39.95 -14.17
C ASP A 368 -8.41 39.24 -13.20
N VAL A 369 -7.97 39.92 -12.12
CA VAL A 369 -7.05 39.36 -11.13
C VAL A 369 -7.75 38.82 -9.88
N GLN A 370 -8.98 39.15 -9.66
CA GLN A 370 -9.75 38.73 -8.47
C GLN A 370 -9.82 37.22 -8.27
N PRO A 371 -10.05 36.37 -9.32
CA PRO A 371 -10.14 34.94 -9.11
C PRO A 371 -8.80 34.33 -8.59
N GLU A 372 -7.67 34.83 -9.09
CA GLU A 372 -6.37 34.40 -8.60
C GLU A 372 -6.13 34.84 -7.16
N LEU A 373 -6.50 36.07 -6.90
CA LEU A 373 -6.35 36.70 -5.60
C LEU A 373 -7.14 35.95 -4.52
N LEU A 374 -8.41 35.63 -4.79
CA LEU A 374 -9.25 34.84 -3.89
C LEU A 374 -8.71 33.43 -3.70
N LEU A 375 -8.20 32.81 -4.76
CA LEU A 375 -7.56 31.48 -4.65
C LEU A 375 -6.33 31.54 -3.75
N LEU A 376 -5.49 32.58 -3.92
CA LEU A 376 -4.28 32.75 -3.11
C LEU A 376 -4.63 32.96 -1.62
N LYS A 377 -5.69 33.74 -1.36
CA LYS A 377 -6.23 33.96 -0.02
C LYS A 377 -6.76 32.67 0.59
N ALA A 378 -7.56 31.90 -0.16
CA ALA A 378 -8.09 30.61 0.26
C ALA A 378 -6.95 29.64 0.62
N ASN A 379 -5.94 29.54 -0.26
CA ASN A 379 -4.75 28.72 -0.03
C ASN A 379 -3.98 29.18 1.23
N SER A 380 -3.88 30.49 1.47
CA SER A 380 -3.21 31.03 2.65
C SER A 380 -3.94 30.66 3.95
N TYR A 381 -5.27 30.77 3.98
CA TYR A 381 -6.07 30.29 5.11
C TYR A 381 -5.92 28.80 5.35
N ARG A 382 -5.90 28.02 4.29
CA ARG A 382 -5.66 26.57 4.38
C ARG A 382 -4.30 26.25 5.00
N GLN A 383 -3.24 26.94 4.58
CA GLN A 383 -1.90 26.74 5.14
C GLN A 383 -1.80 27.12 6.62
N LEU A 384 -2.59 28.09 7.06
CA LEU A 384 -2.71 28.49 8.46
C LEU A 384 -3.67 27.59 9.27
N GLY A 385 -4.26 26.56 8.65
CA GLY A 385 -5.20 25.65 9.31
C GLY A 385 -6.63 26.21 9.48
N ASN A 386 -6.92 27.41 8.95
CA ASN A 386 -8.26 27.98 9.02
C ASN A 386 -9.15 27.44 7.89
N THR A 387 -9.64 26.23 8.10
CA THR A 387 -10.43 25.47 7.14
C THR A 387 -11.70 26.17 6.71
N ALA A 388 -12.40 26.81 7.66
CA ALA A 388 -13.69 27.45 7.40
C ALA A 388 -13.55 28.65 6.44
N GLU A 389 -12.60 29.53 6.70
CA GLU A 389 -12.35 30.67 5.80
C GLU A 389 -11.77 30.22 4.46
N ALA A 390 -10.91 29.21 4.43
CA ALA A 390 -10.40 28.65 3.18
C ALA A 390 -11.54 28.14 2.30
N MET A 391 -12.47 27.35 2.84
CA MET A 391 -13.65 26.85 2.12
C MET A 391 -14.53 27.99 1.58
N LYS A 392 -14.80 29.00 2.39
CA LYS A 392 -15.57 30.16 2.00
C LYS A 392 -14.99 30.88 0.78
N PHE A 393 -13.67 31.07 0.73
CA PHE A 393 -13.01 31.72 -0.40
C PHE A 393 -12.89 30.81 -1.62
N TYR A 394 -12.74 29.48 -1.46
CA TYR A 394 -12.88 28.56 -2.60
C TYR A 394 -14.28 28.60 -3.18
N ASP A 395 -15.32 28.56 -2.34
CA ASP A 395 -16.71 28.65 -2.78
C ASP A 395 -17.00 29.98 -3.47
N GLN A 396 -16.39 31.08 -3.01
CA GLN A 396 -16.49 32.36 -3.67
C GLN A 396 -15.88 32.37 -5.07
N VAL A 397 -14.67 31.77 -5.25
CA VAL A 397 -14.08 31.61 -6.60
C VAL A 397 -15.02 30.82 -7.51
N LEU A 398 -15.59 29.73 -6.99
CA LEU A 398 -16.49 28.86 -7.78
C LEU A 398 -17.80 29.53 -8.12
N LYS A 399 -18.33 30.36 -7.23
CA LYS A 399 -19.60 31.10 -7.42
C LYS A 399 -19.43 32.29 -8.39
N ASP A 400 -18.43 33.14 -8.11
CA ASP A 400 -18.31 34.42 -8.78
C ASP A 400 -17.49 34.37 -10.08
N PHE A 401 -16.60 33.35 -10.17
CA PHE A 401 -15.62 33.21 -11.27
C PHE A 401 -15.55 31.77 -11.83
N ALA A 402 -16.69 31.09 -11.95
CA ALA A 402 -16.79 29.69 -12.39
C ALA A 402 -16.05 29.35 -13.68
N ASN A 403 -15.95 30.30 -14.60
CA ASN A 403 -15.30 30.16 -15.90
C ASN A 403 -13.82 30.55 -15.91
N SER A 404 -13.26 30.96 -14.76
CA SER A 404 -11.85 31.31 -14.66
C SER A 404 -10.95 30.07 -14.69
N VAL A 405 -9.71 30.24 -15.11
CA VAL A 405 -8.70 29.17 -15.04
C VAL A 405 -8.42 28.73 -13.61
N TYR A 406 -8.68 29.58 -12.64
CA TYR A 406 -8.49 29.37 -11.20
C TYR A 406 -9.63 28.58 -10.55
N ALA A 407 -10.81 28.55 -11.16
CA ALA A 407 -11.95 27.80 -10.63
C ALA A 407 -11.67 26.32 -10.55
N LYS A 408 -10.99 25.74 -11.54
CA LYS A 408 -10.61 24.32 -11.52
C LYS A 408 -9.66 23.98 -10.37
N GLU A 409 -8.72 24.88 -10.09
CA GLU A 409 -7.80 24.72 -8.96
C GLU A 409 -8.53 24.87 -7.63
N ALA A 410 -9.35 25.90 -7.51
CA ALA A 410 -10.17 26.11 -6.31
C ALA A 410 -11.07 24.89 -6.02
N GLN A 411 -11.68 24.33 -7.05
CA GLN A 411 -12.52 23.14 -6.93
C GLN A 411 -11.71 21.92 -6.48
N TYR A 412 -10.51 21.72 -7.04
CA TYR A 412 -9.62 20.63 -6.63
C TYR A 412 -9.15 20.78 -5.17
N GLU A 413 -8.73 21.98 -4.76
CA GLU A 413 -8.31 22.23 -3.38
C GLU A 413 -9.48 22.05 -2.40
N ARG A 414 -10.69 22.48 -2.80
CA ARG A 414 -11.92 22.24 -2.05
C ARG A 414 -12.19 20.74 -1.87
N LEU A 415 -12.05 19.94 -2.91
CA LEU A 415 -12.22 18.49 -2.82
C LEU A 415 -11.20 17.86 -1.84
N LYS A 416 -9.96 18.30 -1.84
CA LYS A 416 -8.95 17.85 -0.87
C LYS A 416 -9.35 18.17 0.58
N MET A 417 -9.93 19.34 0.80
CA MET A 417 -10.39 19.73 2.14
C MET A 417 -11.59 18.90 2.59
N LEU A 418 -12.56 18.68 1.71
CA LEU A 418 -13.70 17.79 1.99
C LEU A 418 -13.21 16.35 2.27
N TYR A 419 -12.19 15.88 1.54
CA TYR A 419 -11.57 14.56 1.76
C TYR A 419 -10.90 14.47 3.13
N THR A 420 -10.15 15.51 3.52
CA THR A 420 -9.46 15.53 4.82
C THR A 420 -10.45 15.62 5.99
N ALA A 421 -11.57 16.30 5.79
CA ALA A 421 -12.63 16.44 6.79
C ALA A 421 -13.60 15.24 6.84
N ASP A 422 -13.43 14.26 5.95
CA ASP A 422 -14.37 13.14 5.76
C ASP A 422 -15.83 13.59 5.55
N ASP A 423 -15.99 14.71 4.80
CA ASP A 423 -17.26 15.38 4.61
C ASP A 423 -18.21 14.58 3.71
N PRO A 424 -19.47 14.37 4.09
CA PRO A 424 -20.45 13.66 3.26
C PRO A 424 -20.67 14.25 1.86
N GLN A 425 -20.41 15.54 1.68
CA GLN A 425 -20.56 16.21 0.39
C GLN A 425 -19.43 15.89 -0.59
N LEU A 426 -18.38 15.20 -0.15
CA LEU A 426 -17.21 14.91 -1.00
C LEU A 426 -17.58 14.10 -2.24
N LEU A 427 -18.31 12.99 -2.10
CA LEU A 427 -18.66 12.13 -3.24
C LEU A 427 -19.50 12.88 -4.30
N PRO A 428 -20.60 13.58 -3.95
CA PRO A 428 -21.33 14.41 -4.90
C PRO A 428 -20.44 15.48 -5.57
N ALA A 429 -19.56 16.12 -4.82
CA ALA A 429 -18.67 17.14 -5.34
C ALA A 429 -17.62 16.55 -6.32
N ILE A 430 -17.10 15.34 -6.05
CA ILE A 430 -16.22 14.61 -6.96
C ILE A 430 -16.96 14.28 -8.26
N GLU A 431 -18.17 13.78 -8.19
CA GLU A 431 -18.96 13.40 -9.36
C GLU A 431 -19.25 14.61 -10.23
N PHE A 432 -19.66 15.72 -9.61
CA PHE A 432 -19.85 16.99 -10.32
C PHE A 432 -18.55 17.45 -11.02
N TYR A 433 -17.40 17.39 -10.33
CA TYR A 433 -16.13 17.78 -10.92
C TYR A 433 -15.75 16.92 -12.12
N LEU A 434 -15.86 15.59 -11.99
CA LEU A 434 -15.49 14.64 -13.04
C LEU A 434 -16.39 14.77 -14.26
N ALA A 435 -17.69 15.02 -14.07
CA ALA A 435 -18.64 15.26 -15.15
C ALA A 435 -18.35 16.56 -15.90
N ALA A 436 -18.00 17.62 -15.17
CA ALA A 436 -17.69 18.91 -15.77
C ALA A 436 -16.29 18.98 -16.42
N ASN A 437 -15.37 18.12 -16.03
CA ASN A 437 -13.96 18.16 -16.44
C ASN A 437 -13.43 16.75 -16.80
N PRO A 438 -13.93 16.10 -17.87
CA PRO A 438 -13.56 14.73 -18.21
C PRO A 438 -12.08 14.55 -18.53
N GLU A 439 -11.44 15.57 -19.07
CA GLU A 439 -10.01 15.59 -19.46
C GLU A 439 -9.13 16.39 -18.47
N ALA A 440 -9.58 16.53 -17.22
CA ALA A 440 -8.81 17.29 -16.23
C ALA A 440 -7.44 16.65 -15.93
N GLU A 441 -6.41 17.47 -15.87
CA GLU A 441 -5.04 17.02 -15.52
C GLU A 441 -5.00 16.29 -14.16
N LYS A 442 -5.87 16.67 -13.23
CA LYS A 442 -5.95 16.07 -11.87
C LYS A 442 -7.02 14.98 -11.75
N ARG A 443 -7.61 14.54 -12.86
CA ARG A 443 -8.70 13.55 -12.88
C ARG A 443 -8.35 12.27 -12.10
N ASP A 444 -7.16 11.72 -12.34
CA ASP A 444 -6.76 10.46 -11.72
C ASP A 444 -6.49 10.60 -10.21
N GLN A 445 -6.04 11.78 -9.76
CA GLN A 445 -5.90 12.09 -8.34
C GLN A 445 -7.26 12.16 -7.65
N ILE A 446 -8.27 12.72 -8.33
CA ILE A 446 -9.65 12.82 -7.82
C ILE A 446 -10.33 11.44 -7.83
N LEU A 447 -10.10 10.63 -8.85
CA LEU A 447 -10.54 9.24 -8.87
C LEU A 447 -9.92 8.45 -7.73
N LEU A 448 -8.64 8.70 -7.44
CA LEU A 448 -7.99 8.07 -6.28
C LEU A 448 -8.68 8.47 -4.97
N MET A 449 -8.99 9.77 -4.77
CA MET A 449 -9.75 10.20 -3.60
C MET A 449 -11.12 9.48 -3.51
N LYS A 450 -11.83 9.36 -4.64
CA LYS A 450 -13.11 8.63 -4.70
C LYS A 450 -12.95 7.17 -4.28
N ALA A 451 -11.95 6.49 -4.82
CA ALA A 451 -11.66 5.10 -4.49
C ALA A 451 -11.31 4.93 -3.00
N GLU A 452 -10.51 5.86 -2.43
CA GLU A 452 -10.15 5.86 -1.02
C GLU A 452 -11.36 6.01 -0.09
N VAL A 453 -12.32 6.87 -0.46
CA VAL A 453 -13.56 7.02 0.31
C VAL A 453 -14.36 5.72 0.31
N PHE A 454 -14.53 5.08 -0.85
CA PHE A 454 -15.21 3.79 -0.92
C PHE A 454 -14.47 2.69 -0.15
N PHE A 455 -13.15 2.66 -0.29
CA PHE A 455 -12.30 1.70 0.42
C PHE A 455 -12.43 1.84 1.95
N LYS A 456 -12.37 3.07 2.45
CA LYS A 456 -12.53 3.40 3.88
C LYS A 456 -13.92 3.00 4.40
N LYS A 457 -14.96 3.18 3.59
CA LYS A 457 -16.32 2.72 3.88
C LYS A 457 -16.52 1.21 3.70
N LYS A 458 -15.47 0.46 3.33
CA LYS A 458 -15.52 -0.97 2.99
C LYS A 458 -16.45 -1.29 1.81
N ASP A 459 -16.74 -0.30 1.00
CA ASP A 459 -17.50 -0.48 -0.25
C ASP A 459 -16.55 -0.88 -1.38
N TYR A 460 -16.06 -2.11 -1.28
CA TYR A 460 -15.05 -2.64 -2.18
C TYR A 460 -15.57 -2.81 -3.62
N GLY A 461 -16.87 -3.01 -3.78
CA GLY A 461 -17.52 -3.11 -5.08
C GLY A 461 -17.38 -1.83 -5.91
N ASN A 462 -17.53 -0.66 -5.29
CA ASN A 462 -17.35 0.63 -5.93
C ASN A 462 -15.89 1.10 -5.97
N ALA A 463 -15.06 0.66 -5.03
CA ALA A 463 -13.64 1.01 -5.00
C ALA A 463 -12.83 0.30 -6.09
N ALA A 464 -13.01 -1.01 -6.27
CA ALA A 464 -12.20 -1.84 -7.16
C ALA A 464 -12.19 -1.39 -8.63
N PRO A 465 -13.32 -1.05 -9.28
CA PRO A 465 -13.32 -0.58 -10.66
C PRO A 465 -12.52 0.71 -10.84
N ILE A 466 -12.55 1.59 -9.83
CA ILE A 466 -11.80 2.85 -9.87
C ILE A 466 -10.30 2.58 -9.75
N TYR A 467 -9.86 1.75 -8.80
CA TYR A 467 -8.46 1.35 -8.70
C TYR A 467 -7.95 0.65 -9.96
N SER A 468 -8.77 -0.18 -10.60
CA SER A 468 -8.43 -0.81 -11.88
C SER A 468 -8.22 0.21 -13.00
N THR A 469 -9.05 1.26 -13.04
CA THR A 469 -8.86 2.36 -13.99
C THR A 469 -7.53 3.12 -13.72
N LEU A 470 -7.19 3.31 -12.44
CA LEU A 470 -5.99 4.04 -12.02
C LEU A 470 -4.68 3.27 -12.29
N GLU A 471 -4.73 1.95 -12.39
CA GLU A 471 -3.60 1.12 -12.81
C GLU A 471 -3.07 1.57 -14.20
N LEU A 472 -3.97 1.90 -15.12
CA LEU A 472 -3.66 2.31 -16.48
C LEU A 472 -3.27 3.79 -16.59
N SER A 473 -3.36 4.57 -15.52
CA SER A 473 -3.07 6.00 -15.52
C SER A 473 -1.62 6.29 -15.94
N ARG A 474 -1.46 7.32 -16.77
CA ARG A 474 -0.14 7.88 -17.12
C ARG A 474 0.21 9.11 -16.27
N GLN A 475 -0.72 9.60 -15.49
CA GLN A 475 -0.60 10.85 -14.72
C GLN A 475 -0.23 10.62 -13.26
N LEU A 476 -0.55 9.45 -12.69
CA LEU A 476 -0.18 9.11 -11.33
C LEU A 476 1.32 8.79 -11.21
N SER A 477 1.92 9.17 -10.08
CA SER A 477 3.27 8.75 -9.73
C SER A 477 3.34 7.23 -9.53
N GLY A 478 4.54 6.66 -9.71
CA GLY A 478 4.75 5.23 -9.52
C GLY A 478 4.32 4.74 -8.15
N THR A 479 4.56 5.53 -7.09
CA THR A 479 4.17 5.20 -5.71
C THR A 479 2.65 5.13 -5.56
N LEU A 480 1.90 6.12 -6.08
CA LEU A 480 0.44 6.13 -5.99
C LEU A 480 -0.20 5.01 -6.82
N LYS A 481 0.38 4.69 -7.96
CA LYS A 481 -0.04 3.52 -8.74
C LYS A 481 0.18 2.21 -8.00
N ALA A 482 1.33 2.06 -7.36
CA ALA A 482 1.64 0.90 -6.55
C ALA A 482 0.60 0.73 -5.42
N GLU A 483 0.29 1.81 -4.70
CA GLU A 483 -0.71 1.77 -3.64
C GLU A 483 -2.12 1.47 -4.18
N ALA A 484 -2.51 2.05 -5.31
CA ALA A 484 -3.80 1.77 -5.95
C ALA A 484 -3.91 0.30 -6.38
N LEU A 485 -2.86 -0.26 -6.97
CA LEU A 485 -2.82 -1.65 -7.41
C LEU A 485 -2.86 -2.63 -6.23
N PHE A 486 -2.14 -2.31 -5.15
CA PHE A 486 -2.22 -3.09 -3.91
C PHE A 486 -3.65 -3.08 -3.33
N LYS A 487 -4.30 -1.91 -3.27
CA LYS A 487 -5.67 -1.78 -2.77
C LYS A 487 -6.71 -2.43 -3.70
N LEU A 488 -6.46 -2.44 -5.00
CA LEU A 488 -7.27 -3.23 -5.95
C LEU A 488 -7.26 -4.71 -5.56
N GLY A 489 -6.07 -5.28 -5.38
CA GLY A 489 -5.93 -6.66 -4.92
C GLY A 489 -6.63 -6.90 -3.58
N TRP A 490 -6.52 -5.94 -2.66
CA TRP A 490 -7.23 -6.00 -1.39
C TRP A 490 -8.75 -6.01 -1.54
N CYS A 491 -9.31 -5.09 -2.32
CA CYS A 491 -10.76 -5.07 -2.59
C CYS A 491 -11.24 -6.40 -3.15
N GLN A 492 -10.50 -6.98 -4.08
CA GLN A 492 -10.82 -8.26 -4.70
C GLN A 492 -10.74 -9.43 -3.70
N MET A 493 -9.81 -9.38 -2.74
CA MET A 493 -9.76 -10.31 -1.61
C MET A 493 -11.02 -10.24 -0.75
N GLU A 494 -11.41 -9.04 -0.35
CA GLU A 494 -12.60 -8.82 0.49
C GLU A 494 -13.90 -9.22 -0.23
N MET A 495 -13.97 -9.03 -1.53
CA MET A 495 -15.07 -9.50 -2.38
C MET A 495 -15.00 -11.01 -2.70
N ARG A 496 -13.96 -11.71 -2.23
CA ARG A 496 -13.68 -13.13 -2.52
C ARG A 496 -13.46 -13.45 -4.00
N VAL A 497 -13.03 -12.49 -4.78
CA VAL A 497 -12.69 -12.68 -6.21
C VAL A 497 -11.20 -13.02 -6.30
N PHE A 498 -10.82 -14.17 -5.76
CA PHE A 498 -9.44 -14.55 -5.51
C PHE A 498 -8.56 -14.61 -6.76
N GLU A 499 -9.11 -15.01 -7.91
CA GLU A 499 -8.36 -15.05 -9.16
C GLU A 499 -7.91 -13.64 -9.60
N GLN A 500 -8.79 -12.65 -9.47
CA GLN A 500 -8.42 -11.26 -9.80
C GLN A 500 -7.45 -10.70 -8.77
N ALA A 501 -7.66 -10.99 -7.48
CA ALA A 501 -6.77 -10.58 -6.41
C ALA A 501 -5.33 -11.08 -6.64
N THR A 502 -5.16 -12.35 -7.04
CA THR A 502 -3.82 -12.89 -7.35
C THR A 502 -3.19 -12.19 -8.55
N LYS A 503 -3.96 -11.84 -9.59
CA LYS A 503 -3.46 -11.06 -10.73
C LYS A 503 -2.99 -9.67 -10.30
N ALA A 504 -3.81 -8.95 -9.51
CA ALA A 504 -3.47 -7.61 -9.04
C ALA A 504 -2.23 -7.60 -8.14
N PHE A 505 -2.14 -8.53 -7.18
CA PHE A 505 -0.94 -8.64 -6.33
C PHE A 505 0.29 -9.08 -7.12
N THR A 506 0.14 -9.93 -8.14
CA THR A 506 1.27 -10.32 -9.01
C THR A 506 1.77 -9.10 -9.78
N ALA A 507 0.88 -8.34 -10.41
CA ALA A 507 1.25 -7.11 -11.10
C ALA A 507 1.91 -6.08 -10.15
N PHE A 508 1.44 -6.01 -8.88
CA PHE A 508 2.07 -5.16 -7.87
C PHE A 508 3.49 -5.64 -7.51
N ILE A 509 3.66 -6.93 -7.23
CA ILE A 509 4.95 -7.51 -6.82
C ILE A 509 5.99 -7.38 -7.93
N ASP A 510 5.59 -7.68 -9.17
CA ASP A 510 6.48 -7.63 -10.33
C ASP A 510 6.81 -6.18 -10.74
N GLY A 511 5.83 -5.28 -10.68
CA GLY A 511 5.99 -3.88 -11.05
C GLY A 511 6.73 -3.03 -10.02
N TYR A 512 6.67 -3.42 -8.74
CA TYR A 512 7.21 -2.62 -7.63
C TYR A 512 7.98 -3.47 -6.60
N PRO A 513 9.03 -4.21 -7.00
CA PRO A 513 9.68 -5.22 -6.17
C PRO A 513 10.37 -4.70 -4.91
N THR A 514 10.62 -3.39 -4.82
CA THR A 514 11.24 -2.75 -3.65
C THR A 514 10.23 -2.00 -2.76
N HIS A 515 8.93 -2.09 -3.07
CA HIS A 515 7.93 -1.36 -2.32
C HIS A 515 7.73 -1.95 -0.92
N LYS A 516 7.52 -1.09 0.09
CA LYS A 516 7.35 -1.49 1.51
C LYS A 516 6.22 -2.48 1.76
N LEU A 517 5.21 -2.53 0.90
CA LEU A 517 4.06 -3.43 1.01
C LEU A 517 4.27 -4.80 0.35
N ILE A 518 5.46 -5.11 -0.17
CA ILE A 518 5.73 -6.42 -0.79
C ILE A 518 5.43 -7.60 0.16
N PRO A 519 5.86 -7.59 1.44
CA PRO A 519 5.52 -8.68 2.34
C PRO A 519 4.00 -8.84 2.54
N SER A 520 3.28 -7.73 2.66
CA SER A 520 1.81 -7.73 2.77
C SER A 520 1.15 -8.26 1.49
N ALA A 521 1.64 -7.87 0.31
CA ALA A 521 1.12 -8.36 -0.96
C ALA A 521 1.36 -9.87 -1.14
N LEU A 522 2.55 -10.36 -0.82
CA LEU A 522 2.86 -11.79 -0.83
C LEU A 522 1.97 -12.56 0.14
N LEU A 523 1.74 -12.04 1.36
CA LEU A 523 0.86 -12.67 2.32
C LEU A 523 -0.57 -12.79 1.78
N GLN A 524 -1.13 -11.70 1.27
CA GLN A 524 -2.49 -11.68 0.74
C GLN A 524 -2.62 -12.53 -0.54
N ARG A 525 -1.61 -12.52 -1.42
CA ARG A 525 -1.58 -13.39 -2.59
C ARG A 525 -1.50 -14.86 -2.20
N GLY A 526 -0.71 -15.20 -1.20
CA GLY A 526 -0.64 -16.55 -0.63
C GLY A 526 -1.99 -17.02 -0.09
N ILE A 527 -2.72 -16.16 0.63
CA ILE A 527 -4.07 -16.45 1.12
C ILE A 527 -5.05 -16.64 -0.04
N ALA A 528 -4.94 -15.81 -1.08
CA ALA A 528 -5.77 -15.95 -2.29
C ALA A 528 -5.48 -17.25 -3.03
N TRP A 529 -4.23 -17.67 -3.15
CA TRP A 529 -3.84 -18.97 -3.71
C TRP A 529 -4.38 -20.14 -2.91
N GLN A 530 -4.32 -20.08 -1.56
CA GLN A 530 -4.93 -21.10 -0.70
C GLN A 530 -6.43 -21.21 -0.94
N SER A 531 -7.12 -20.07 -1.05
CA SER A 531 -8.56 -20.04 -1.32
C SER A 531 -8.92 -20.66 -2.68
N GLN A 532 -8.01 -20.61 -3.65
CA GLN A 532 -8.10 -21.27 -4.96
C GLN A 532 -7.58 -22.71 -4.94
N LYS A 533 -7.18 -23.24 -3.78
CA LYS A 533 -6.54 -24.56 -3.60
C LYS A 533 -5.19 -24.72 -4.31
N ASN A 534 -4.56 -23.63 -4.72
CA ASN A 534 -3.21 -23.66 -5.29
C ASN A 534 -2.17 -23.56 -4.16
N LEU A 535 -2.00 -24.69 -3.44
CA LEU A 535 -1.14 -24.75 -2.27
C LEU A 535 0.34 -24.53 -2.61
N GLY A 536 0.77 -24.94 -3.82
CA GLY A 536 2.17 -24.76 -4.25
C GLY A 536 2.54 -23.27 -4.41
N ALA A 537 1.69 -22.49 -5.05
CA ALA A 537 1.90 -21.05 -5.21
C ALA A 537 1.84 -20.31 -3.85
N ALA A 538 0.89 -20.68 -2.99
CA ALA A 538 0.79 -20.13 -1.64
C ALA A 538 2.06 -20.41 -0.81
N LEU A 539 2.56 -21.64 -0.86
CA LEU A 539 3.78 -22.05 -0.17
C LEU A 539 5.01 -21.27 -0.63
N ALA A 540 5.09 -20.98 -1.94
CA ALA A 540 6.17 -20.17 -2.50
C ALA A 540 6.12 -18.74 -1.93
N ASP A 541 4.96 -18.09 -1.92
CA ASP A 541 4.78 -16.74 -1.40
C ASP A 541 5.15 -16.65 0.09
N TYR A 542 4.65 -17.58 0.92
CA TYR A 542 5.00 -17.61 2.34
C TYR A 542 6.48 -17.89 2.58
N SER A 543 7.08 -18.78 1.77
CA SER A 543 8.51 -19.06 1.85
C SER A 543 9.36 -17.85 1.49
N ASP A 544 8.92 -17.06 0.53
CA ASP A 544 9.57 -15.81 0.14
C ASP A 544 9.52 -14.78 1.29
N ILE A 545 8.37 -14.63 1.96
CA ILE A 545 8.27 -13.76 3.13
C ILE A 545 9.26 -14.21 4.21
N VAL A 546 9.26 -15.51 4.55
CA VAL A 546 10.09 -16.05 5.62
C VAL A 546 11.59 -15.85 5.34
N LYS A 547 12.01 -16.03 4.08
CA LYS A 547 13.42 -15.96 3.68
C LYS A 547 13.89 -14.53 3.41
N LYS A 548 13.10 -13.73 2.66
CA LYS A 548 13.53 -12.43 2.13
C LYS A 548 13.19 -11.26 3.05
N PHE A 549 12.20 -11.43 3.94
CA PHE A 549 11.69 -10.34 4.78
C PHE A 549 11.68 -10.70 6.27
N PRO A 550 12.87 -10.94 6.88
CA PRO A 550 12.96 -11.44 8.26
C PRO A 550 12.40 -10.49 9.32
N GLN A 551 12.29 -9.19 9.03
CA GLN A 551 11.78 -8.17 9.93
C GLN A 551 10.33 -7.74 9.60
N ALA A 552 9.69 -8.34 8.60
CA ALA A 552 8.33 -7.99 8.25
C ALA A 552 7.35 -8.48 9.31
N LYS A 553 6.34 -7.66 9.62
CA LYS A 553 5.26 -8.03 10.54
C LYS A 553 4.42 -9.21 10.05
N GLU A 554 4.39 -9.42 8.75
CA GLU A 554 3.69 -10.52 8.07
C GLU A 554 4.39 -11.88 8.24
N ARG A 555 5.66 -11.88 8.69
CA ARG A 555 6.49 -13.07 8.73
C ARG A 555 5.97 -14.13 9.71
N GLU A 556 5.47 -13.71 10.86
CA GLU A 556 4.88 -14.62 11.84
C GLU A 556 3.73 -15.41 11.21
N MET A 557 2.78 -14.71 10.59
CA MET A 557 1.65 -15.31 9.89
C MET A 557 2.09 -16.20 8.74
N ALA A 558 3.09 -15.75 7.97
CA ALA A 558 3.61 -16.52 6.85
C ALA A 558 4.24 -17.85 7.30
N ILE A 559 4.98 -17.88 8.41
CA ILE A 559 5.51 -19.13 8.98
C ILE A 559 4.37 -20.05 9.40
N GLN A 560 3.37 -19.52 10.07
CA GLN A 560 2.19 -20.31 10.49
C GLN A 560 1.46 -20.92 9.30
N GLN A 561 1.12 -20.10 8.27
CA GLN A 561 0.42 -20.58 7.08
C GLN A 561 1.25 -21.58 6.29
N LYS A 562 2.56 -21.35 6.19
CA LYS A 562 3.49 -22.29 5.57
C LYS A 562 3.46 -23.64 6.25
N ALA A 563 3.53 -23.67 7.59
CA ALA A 563 3.47 -24.92 8.34
C ALA A 563 2.15 -25.68 8.09
N LEU A 564 1.03 -24.97 8.09
CA LEU A 564 -0.28 -25.57 7.84
C LEU A 564 -0.41 -26.17 6.43
N ILE A 565 0.13 -25.49 5.42
CA ILE A 565 0.15 -26.04 4.05
C ILE A 565 1.02 -27.30 3.96
N LEU A 566 2.19 -27.29 4.59
CA LEU A 566 3.07 -28.47 4.59
C LEU A 566 2.35 -29.68 5.22
N GLY A 567 1.60 -29.45 6.31
CA GLY A 567 0.76 -30.50 6.92
C GLY A 567 -0.34 -30.99 5.98
N GLN A 568 -1.00 -30.09 5.26
CA GLN A 568 -2.00 -30.47 4.25
C GLN A 568 -1.42 -31.29 3.10
N GLN A 569 -0.16 -31.09 2.77
CA GLN A 569 0.57 -31.84 1.75
C GLN A 569 1.13 -33.17 2.28
N GLY A 570 0.99 -33.43 3.58
CA GLY A 570 1.51 -34.65 4.22
C GLY A 570 3.00 -34.56 4.62
N ASP A 571 3.64 -33.41 4.43
CA ASP A 571 5.02 -33.21 4.87
C ASP A 571 5.04 -32.77 6.35
N ASN A 572 4.74 -33.73 7.21
CA ASN A 572 4.63 -33.51 8.65
C ASN A 572 5.96 -33.11 9.30
N ALA A 573 7.08 -33.58 8.76
CA ALA A 573 8.38 -33.22 9.27
C ALA A 573 8.70 -31.75 9.01
N ALA A 574 8.55 -31.28 7.75
CA ALA A 574 8.74 -29.88 7.41
C ALA A 574 7.72 -28.96 8.13
N MET A 575 6.48 -29.42 8.33
CA MET A 575 5.49 -28.72 9.15
C MET A 575 6.00 -28.49 10.57
N ALA A 576 6.45 -29.57 11.25
CA ALA A 576 6.95 -29.48 12.62
C ALA A 576 8.17 -28.57 12.73
N ASP A 577 9.12 -28.67 11.79
CA ASP A 577 10.31 -27.81 11.79
C ASP A 577 9.96 -26.34 11.52
N THR A 578 8.93 -26.08 10.69
CA THR A 578 8.42 -24.74 10.47
C THR A 578 7.75 -24.19 11.72
N PHE A 579 7.00 -25.01 12.48
CA PHE A 579 6.43 -24.58 13.77
C PHE A 579 7.51 -24.38 14.84
N LYS A 580 8.58 -25.17 14.86
CA LYS A 580 9.76 -24.92 15.74
C LYS A 580 10.39 -23.56 15.42
N LEU A 581 10.51 -23.19 14.12
CA LEU A 581 10.96 -21.88 13.72
C LEU A 581 10.03 -20.78 14.22
N LEU A 582 8.70 -20.98 14.15
CA LEU A 582 7.71 -20.04 14.68
C LEU A 582 7.93 -19.80 16.17
N LEU A 583 8.04 -20.86 16.97
CA LEU A 583 8.21 -20.74 18.42
C LEU A 583 9.57 -20.14 18.81
N LYS A 584 10.61 -20.39 18.01
CA LYS A 584 11.92 -19.80 18.22
C LYS A 584 11.92 -18.28 17.98
N ASP A 585 11.35 -17.85 16.86
CA ASP A 585 11.38 -16.44 16.44
C ASP A 585 10.26 -15.61 17.10
N TYR A 586 9.14 -16.25 17.45
CA TYR A 586 7.96 -15.64 18.04
C TYR A 586 7.46 -16.43 19.29
N PRO A 587 8.19 -16.41 20.39
CA PRO A 587 7.85 -17.25 21.58
C PRO A 587 6.53 -16.87 22.24
N LYS A 588 5.97 -15.68 21.94
CA LYS A 588 4.67 -15.21 22.45
C LYS A 588 3.56 -15.27 21.40
N THR A 589 3.76 -16.00 20.31
CA THR A 589 2.74 -16.16 19.26
C THR A 589 1.42 -16.69 19.83
N SER A 590 0.30 -16.19 19.30
CA SER A 590 -1.02 -16.74 19.61
C SER A 590 -1.23 -18.16 19.05
N ALA A 591 -0.42 -18.58 18.09
CA ALA A 591 -0.44 -19.90 17.50
C ALA A 591 0.37 -20.94 18.29
N ARG A 592 0.85 -20.61 19.51
CA ARG A 592 1.75 -21.46 20.28
C ARG A 592 1.13 -22.82 20.57
N ALA A 593 -0.09 -22.88 21.05
CA ALA A 593 -0.77 -24.15 21.32
C ALA A 593 -0.87 -25.04 20.08
N GLN A 594 -1.17 -24.44 18.93
CA GLN A 594 -1.22 -25.15 17.65
C GLN A 594 0.16 -25.66 17.23
N ALA A 595 1.19 -24.83 17.38
CA ALA A 595 2.54 -25.20 17.02
C ALA A 595 3.05 -26.36 17.91
N ASP A 596 2.89 -26.23 19.23
CA ASP A 596 3.28 -27.27 20.18
C ASP A 596 2.53 -28.60 19.91
N TYR A 597 1.22 -28.53 19.61
CA TYR A 597 0.47 -29.73 19.25
C TYR A 597 1.05 -30.43 18.00
N TRP A 598 1.29 -29.74 16.93
CA TRP A 598 1.79 -30.36 15.70
C TRP A 598 3.25 -30.81 15.80
N ILE A 599 4.07 -30.10 16.55
CA ILE A 599 5.44 -30.56 16.87
C ILE A 599 5.39 -31.88 17.65
N GLY A 600 4.58 -31.93 18.71
CA GLY A 600 4.44 -33.11 19.53
C GLY A 600 3.76 -34.29 18.81
N TRP A 601 2.75 -34.00 17.98
CA TRP A 601 2.11 -34.98 17.12
C TRP A 601 3.10 -35.63 16.14
N ASN A 602 3.92 -34.78 15.45
CA ASN A 602 4.94 -35.30 14.54
C ASN A 602 6.00 -36.14 15.26
N ALA A 603 6.45 -35.73 16.44
CA ALA A 603 7.39 -36.53 17.25
C ALA A 603 6.77 -37.85 17.64
N PHE A 604 5.50 -37.90 17.99
CA PHE A 604 4.77 -39.11 18.31
C PHE A 604 4.68 -40.07 17.11
N GLU A 605 4.32 -39.56 15.92
CA GLU A 605 4.24 -40.38 14.71
C GLU A 605 5.63 -40.95 14.30
N GLN A 606 6.69 -40.22 14.61
CA GLN A 606 8.07 -40.70 14.44
C GLN A 606 8.54 -41.63 15.59
N LYS A 607 7.69 -41.98 16.49
CA LYS A 607 7.97 -42.83 17.70
C LYS A 607 9.01 -42.21 18.64
N SER A 608 9.26 -40.90 18.52
CA SER A 608 10.09 -40.15 19.46
C SER A 608 9.26 -39.68 20.63
N TYR A 609 8.71 -40.64 21.39
CA TYR A 609 7.72 -40.38 22.42
C TYR A 609 8.20 -39.40 23.49
N LYS A 610 9.48 -39.50 23.88
CA LYS A 610 10.09 -38.60 24.85
C LYS A 610 10.03 -37.13 24.42
N ASP A 611 10.24 -36.88 23.12
CA ASP A 611 10.21 -35.52 22.54
C ASP A 611 8.77 -35.07 22.26
N ALA A 612 7.82 -35.98 22.17
CA ALA A 612 6.43 -35.71 21.96
C ALA A 612 5.71 -35.17 23.24
N VAL A 613 6.09 -35.69 24.42
CA VAL A 613 5.37 -35.39 25.68
C VAL A 613 5.38 -33.90 26.05
N PRO A 614 6.53 -33.17 26.07
CA PRO A 614 6.54 -31.77 26.49
C PRO A 614 5.66 -30.86 25.64
N PRO A 615 5.75 -30.88 24.29
CA PRO A 615 4.94 -30.00 23.47
C PRO A 615 3.45 -30.37 23.47
N LEU A 616 3.09 -31.65 23.54
CA LEU A 616 1.69 -32.05 23.67
C LEU A 616 1.08 -31.56 24.99
N ASP A 617 1.81 -31.67 26.11
CA ASP A 617 1.35 -31.20 27.41
C ASP A 617 1.21 -29.68 27.44
N GLU A 618 2.12 -28.95 26.79
CA GLU A 618 2.03 -27.51 26.68
C GLU A 618 0.84 -27.08 25.81
N ALA A 619 0.62 -27.74 24.67
CA ALA A 619 -0.53 -27.47 23.81
C ALA A 619 -1.86 -27.65 24.56
N ARG A 620 -1.99 -28.73 25.33
CA ARG A 620 -3.14 -29.02 26.14
C ARG A 620 -3.41 -27.96 27.22
N LYS A 621 -2.35 -27.42 27.84
CA LYS A 621 -2.45 -26.40 28.87
C LYS A 621 -2.87 -25.06 28.30
N LEU A 622 -2.33 -24.71 27.15
CA LEU A 622 -2.57 -23.41 26.49
C LEU A 622 -3.96 -23.33 25.85
N ASP A 623 -4.44 -24.39 25.24
CA ASP A 623 -5.75 -24.44 24.61
C ASP A 623 -6.42 -25.80 24.85
N LYS A 624 -7.10 -25.88 26.02
CA LYS A 624 -7.79 -27.07 26.43
C LYS A 624 -8.99 -27.43 25.55
N GLU A 625 -9.66 -26.40 24.99
CA GLU A 625 -10.85 -26.62 24.20
C GLU A 625 -10.51 -27.27 22.84
N GLN A 626 -9.46 -26.79 22.18
CA GLN A 626 -9.08 -27.28 20.88
C GLN A 626 -8.19 -28.52 20.91
N PHE A 627 -7.23 -28.58 21.85
CA PHE A 627 -6.19 -29.61 21.88
C PHE A 627 -6.28 -30.53 23.10
N GLY A 628 -7.13 -30.21 24.09
CA GLY A 628 -7.19 -30.95 25.33
C GLY A 628 -7.36 -32.46 25.17
N GLU A 629 -8.39 -32.90 24.48
CA GLU A 629 -8.66 -34.33 24.24
C GLU A 629 -7.60 -34.96 23.32
N LYS A 630 -7.28 -34.31 22.22
CA LYS A 630 -6.33 -34.83 21.20
C LYS A 630 -4.93 -35.02 21.76
N ALA A 631 -4.44 -34.03 22.50
CA ALA A 631 -3.14 -34.13 23.14
C ALA A 631 -3.12 -35.19 24.26
N SER A 632 -4.20 -35.30 25.07
CA SER A 632 -4.27 -36.27 26.14
C SER A 632 -4.23 -37.71 25.65
N ILE A 633 -4.88 -38.01 24.51
CA ILE A 633 -4.79 -39.34 23.89
C ILE A 633 -3.34 -39.70 23.55
N ARG A 634 -2.65 -38.74 22.90
CA ARG A 634 -1.26 -38.95 22.49
C ARG A 634 -0.30 -39.00 23.69
N LEU A 635 -0.53 -38.16 24.70
CA LEU A 635 0.25 -38.19 25.94
C LEU A 635 0.10 -39.55 26.65
N LEU A 636 -1.13 -40.04 26.81
CA LEU A 636 -1.42 -41.34 27.38
C LEU A 636 -0.69 -42.45 26.60
N GLN A 637 -0.76 -42.45 25.30
CA GLN A 637 -0.06 -43.43 24.45
C GLN A 637 1.47 -43.29 24.54
N ALA A 638 1.99 -42.05 24.53
CA ALA A 638 3.40 -41.80 24.63
C ALA A 638 3.99 -42.27 25.95
N ASP A 639 3.36 -41.93 27.07
CA ASP A 639 3.78 -42.36 28.41
C ASP A 639 3.69 -43.89 28.54
N TYR A 640 2.68 -44.52 27.96
CA TYR A 640 2.56 -45.96 27.87
C TYR A 640 3.73 -46.60 27.08
N TYR A 641 4.06 -46.10 25.91
CA TYR A 641 5.18 -46.61 25.10
C TYR A 641 6.56 -46.32 25.72
N LEU A 642 6.64 -45.30 26.57
CA LEU A 642 7.84 -45.01 27.37
C LEU A 642 7.94 -45.87 28.66
N GLU A 643 6.92 -46.68 28.94
CA GLU A 643 6.78 -47.43 30.17
C GLU A 643 6.80 -46.54 31.43
N ASP A 644 6.44 -45.30 31.30
CA ASP A 644 6.32 -44.35 32.43
C ASP A 644 5.02 -44.57 33.20
N LYS A 645 5.11 -45.35 34.26
CA LYS A 645 3.97 -45.68 35.13
C LYS A 645 3.32 -44.43 35.75
N VAL A 646 4.14 -43.46 36.13
CA VAL A 646 3.67 -42.22 36.78
C VAL A 646 2.97 -41.30 35.75
N GLY A 647 3.59 -41.11 34.61
CA GLY A 647 3.00 -40.37 33.49
C GLY A 647 1.68 -40.99 33.03
N THR A 648 1.72 -42.31 32.73
CA THR A 648 0.51 -43.05 32.31
C THR A 648 -0.62 -42.95 33.34
N ALA A 649 -0.31 -43.12 34.64
CA ALA A 649 -1.31 -43.00 35.71
C ALA A 649 -1.95 -41.61 35.75
N ARG A 650 -1.12 -40.55 35.64
CA ARG A 650 -1.57 -39.17 35.57
C ARG A 650 -2.50 -38.92 34.38
N GLU A 651 -2.13 -39.44 33.20
CA GLU A 651 -2.92 -39.25 31.99
C GLU A 651 -4.24 -40.06 32.03
N VAL A 652 -4.21 -41.31 32.56
CA VAL A 652 -5.45 -42.07 32.76
C VAL A 652 -6.41 -41.34 33.70
N ASP A 653 -5.90 -40.77 34.80
CA ASP A 653 -6.71 -40.03 35.76
C ASP A 653 -7.30 -38.73 35.15
N PHE A 654 -6.48 -38.00 34.34
CA PHE A 654 -6.94 -36.81 33.62
C PHE A 654 -8.04 -37.16 32.61
N TYR A 655 -7.80 -38.18 31.82
CA TYR A 655 -8.69 -38.64 30.76
C TYR A 655 -10.03 -39.16 31.30
N SER A 656 -9.97 -39.86 32.41
CA SER A 656 -11.17 -40.42 33.06
C SER A 656 -12.08 -39.35 33.69
N LYS A 657 -11.49 -38.24 34.18
CA LYS A 657 -12.26 -37.10 34.71
C LYS A 657 -12.99 -36.28 33.63
N GLU A 658 -12.44 -36.19 32.43
CA GLU A 658 -13.05 -35.47 31.33
C GLU A 658 -14.23 -36.21 30.68
N GLY A 659 -14.40 -37.50 30.93
CA GLY A 659 -15.63 -38.29 30.67
C GLY A 659 -15.98 -38.52 29.19
N LYS A 660 -15.10 -38.17 28.25
CA LYS A 660 -15.45 -38.13 26.80
C LYS A 660 -15.01 -39.36 26.02
N THR A 661 -13.98 -40.10 26.45
CA THR A 661 -13.46 -41.25 25.71
C THR A 661 -12.99 -42.37 26.69
N LYS A 662 -13.12 -43.62 26.26
CA LYS A 662 -12.63 -44.76 27.06
C LYS A 662 -11.11 -44.88 27.00
N VAL A 663 -10.42 -44.93 28.11
CA VAL A 663 -9.01 -45.33 28.15
C VAL A 663 -8.87 -46.74 27.57
N PRO A 664 -7.89 -47.04 26.67
CA PRO A 664 -7.69 -48.39 26.13
C PRO A 664 -7.50 -49.44 27.21
N ALA A 665 -8.15 -50.59 27.05
CA ALA A 665 -8.12 -51.68 28.03
C ALA A 665 -6.68 -52.21 28.27
N GLU A 666 -5.88 -52.25 27.23
CA GLU A 666 -4.47 -52.69 27.29
C GLU A 666 -3.63 -51.78 28.18
N ILE A 667 -3.85 -50.45 28.16
CA ILE A 667 -3.12 -49.50 29.00
C ILE A 667 -3.52 -49.65 30.44
N LEU A 668 -4.82 -49.80 30.74
CA LEU A 668 -5.30 -50.04 32.10
C LEU A 668 -4.76 -51.36 32.67
N ARG A 669 -4.75 -52.40 31.84
CA ARG A 669 -4.22 -53.73 32.20
C ARG A 669 -2.73 -53.65 32.50
N TRP A 670 -1.96 -53.05 31.60
CA TRP A 670 -0.54 -52.89 31.81
C TRP A 670 -0.25 -52.07 33.07
N LEU A 671 -0.89 -50.92 33.22
CA LEU A 671 -0.69 -50.01 34.34
C LEU A 671 -1.08 -50.69 35.68
N GLY A 672 -2.25 -51.32 35.72
CA GLY A 672 -2.70 -52.04 36.92
C GLY A 672 -1.73 -53.16 37.30
N THR A 673 -1.27 -53.95 36.33
CA THR A 673 -0.30 -55.04 36.56
C THR A 673 1.05 -54.53 37.06
N GLU A 674 1.59 -53.47 36.45
CA GLU A 674 2.88 -52.92 36.83
C GLU A 674 2.86 -52.19 38.18
N LEU A 675 1.74 -51.56 38.52
CA LEU A 675 1.55 -50.97 39.84
C LEU A 675 1.37 -52.05 40.92
N TYR A 676 0.65 -53.14 40.61
CA TYR A 676 0.54 -54.28 41.50
C TYR A 676 1.93 -54.87 41.78
N LYS A 677 2.71 -55.17 40.77
CA LYS A 677 4.09 -55.67 40.92
C LYS A 677 4.99 -54.74 41.74
N GLY A 678 4.76 -53.44 41.65
CA GLY A 678 5.47 -52.42 42.42
C GLY A 678 4.96 -52.21 43.85
N GLY A 679 3.96 -52.96 44.30
CA GLY A 679 3.39 -52.85 45.64
C GLY A 679 2.41 -51.68 45.83
N ALA A 680 2.02 -51.02 44.75
CA ALA A 680 1.03 -49.88 44.77
C ALA A 680 -0.41 -50.38 44.58
N PHE A 681 -0.87 -51.17 45.54
CA PHE A 681 -2.10 -52.00 45.50
C PHE A 681 -3.38 -51.17 45.36
N GLU A 682 -3.48 -50.05 46.07
CA GLU A 682 -4.59 -49.12 45.90
C GLU A 682 -4.76 -48.58 44.47
N SER A 683 -3.64 -48.21 43.88
CA SER A 683 -3.64 -47.73 42.50
C SER A 683 -3.94 -48.86 41.51
N ALA A 684 -3.39 -50.06 41.74
CA ALA A 684 -3.67 -51.22 40.91
C ALA A 684 -5.17 -51.58 40.97
N GLU A 685 -5.76 -51.64 42.16
CA GLU A 685 -7.19 -51.87 42.34
C GLU A 685 -8.03 -50.89 41.57
N LYS A 686 -7.69 -49.58 41.68
CA LYS A 686 -8.39 -48.50 40.99
C LYS A 686 -8.48 -48.75 39.46
N TYR A 687 -7.35 -49.10 38.82
CA TYR A 687 -7.34 -49.27 37.38
C TYR A 687 -7.98 -50.59 36.94
N PHE A 688 -7.85 -51.66 37.72
CA PHE A 688 -8.61 -52.89 37.45
C PHE A 688 -10.12 -52.72 37.65
N LEU A 689 -10.58 -51.91 38.61
CA LEU A 689 -11.98 -51.56 38.76
C LEU A 689 -12.54 -50.75 37.57
N MET A 690 -11.68 -49.98 36.89
CA MET A 690 -12.07 -49.31 35.65
C MET A 690 -12.15 -50.25 34.45
N LEU A 691 -11.41 -51.39 34.51
CA LEU A 691 -11.29 -52.34 33.42
C LEU A 691 -12.34 -53.47 33.53
N THR A 692 -12.50 -54.04 34.71
CA THR A 692 -13.31 -55.28 34.94
C THR A 692 -14.81 -55.16 34.58
N PRO A 693 -15.45 -53.95 34.58
CA PRO A 693 -16.82 -53.79 34.08
C PRO A 693 -17.00 -53.81 32.57
N ARG A 694 -15.89 -53.87 31.81
CA ARG A 694 -15.87 -53.75 30.34
C ARG A 694 -15.88 -55.11 29.67
N ASP A 695 -16.41 -55.13 28.44
CA ASP A 695 -16.42 -56.34 27.60
C ASP A 695 -15.00 -56.85 27.26
N GLU A 696 -14.00 -55.94 27.25
CA GLU A 696 -12.59 -56.24 26.97
C GLU A 696 -11.84 -56.82 28.15
N ALA A 697 -12.51 -56.97 29.30
CA ALA A 697 -11.88 -57.54 30.52
C ALA A 697 -11.57 -59.03 30.31
N THR A 698 -10.38 -59.40 30.71
CA THR A 698 -9.89 -60.78 30.66
C THR A 698 -10.03 -61.40 32.04
N PRO A 699 -10.04 -62.75 32.15
CA PRO A 699 -10.03 -63.38 33.44
C PRO A 699 -8.89 -62.88 34.34
N ASP A 700 -7.69 -62.70 33.82
CA ASP A 700 -6.52 -62.25 34.60
C ASP A 700 -6.73 -60.87 35.23
N ASP A 701 -7.51 -59.96 34.59
CA ASP A 701 -7.85 -58.68 35.17
C ASP A 701 -8.59 -58.84 36.50
N PHE A 702 -9.51 -59.81 36.60
CA PHE A 702 -10.21 -60.17 37.87
C PHE A 702 -9.28 -60.83 38.90
N LEU A 703 -8.28 -61.60 38.42
CA LEU A 703 -7.29 -62.23 39.33
C LEU A 703 -6.42 -61.16 39.99
N PHE A 704 -5.86 -60.18 39.13
CA PHE A 704 -5.03 -59.09 39.64
C PHE A 704 -5.84 -58.14 40.53
N LEU A 705 -7.14 -57.86 40.15
CA LEU A 705 -8.04 -57.12 41.03
C LEU A 705 -8.17 -57.83 42.39
N GLY A 706 -8.44 -59.08 42.36
CA GLY A 706 -8.59 -59.90 43.64
C GLY A 706 -7.31 -59.93 44.43
N HIS A 707 -6.14 -60.07 43.83
CA HIS A 707 -4.83 -59.96 44.48
C HIS A 707 -4.67 -58.58 45.15
N SER A 708 -4.91 -57.51 44.41
CA SER A 708 -4.78 -56.12 44.90
C SER A 708 -5.71 -55.90 46.11
N GLN A 709 -6.96 -56.42 46.06
CA GLN A 709 -7.95 -56.29 47.11
C GLN A 709 -7.55 -57.12 48.31
N HIS A 710 -6.95 -58.32 48.10
CA HIS A 710 -6.43 -59.16 49.19
C HIS A 710 -5.33 -58.45 49.98
N ASP A 711 -4.34 -57.87 49.21
CA ASP A 711 -3.17 -57.17 49.78
C ASP A 711 -3.59 -55.82 50.46
N LEU A 712 -4.78 -55.29 50.15
CA LEU A 712 -5.39 -54.15 50.78
C LEU A 712 -6.35 -54.54 51.93
N GLU A 713 -6.34 -55.79 52.31
CA GLU A 713 -7.22 -56.36 53.36
C GLU A 713 -8.74 -56.28 53.08
N LYS A 714 -9.12 -56.07 51.84
CA LYS A 714 -10.51 -55.99 51.27
C LYS A 714 -10.93 -57.42 50.90
N PHE A 715 -10.93 -58.32 51.92
CA PHE A 715 -11.08 -59.77 51.70
C PHE A 715 -12.42 -60.21 51.11
N LYS A 716 -13.53 -59.46 51.37
CA LYS A 716 -14.84 -59.78 50.79
C LYS A 716 -14.83 -59.46 49.26
N GLU A 717 -14.30 -58.31 48.91
CA GLU A 717 -14.18 -57.86 47.53
C GLU A 717 -13.21 -58.80 46.77
N ALA A 718 -12.07 -59.13 47.37
CA ALA A 718 -11.09 -60.05 46.78
C ALA A 718 -11.74 -61.44 46.52
N THR A 719 -12.54 -61.93 47.42
CA THR A 719 -13.28 -63.22 47.28
C THR A 719 -14.19 -63.12 46.02
N ALA A 720 -14.98 -62.04 45.90
CA ALA A 720 -15.89 -61.89 44.76
C ALA A 720 -15.14 -61.80 43.40
N SER A 721 -14.07 -61.01 43.36
CA SER A 721 -13.24 -60.86 42.14
C SER A 721 -12.60 -62.21 41.76
N ILE A 722 -12.00 -62.96 42.69
CA ILE A 722 -11.40 -64.23 42.36
C ILE A 722 -12.45 -65.29 41.97
N GLN A 723 -13.64 -65.30 42.62
CA GLN A 723 -14.74 -66.17 42.19
C GLN A 723 -15.17 -65.87 40.74
N THR A 724 -15.14 -64.61 40.31
CA THR A 724 -15.42 -64.22 38.91
C THR A 724 -14.34 -64.77 37.98
N TYR A 725 -13.09 -64.63 38.33
CA TYR A 725 -11.98 -65.25 37.60
C TYR A 725 -12.19 -66.78 37.47
N LEU A 726 -12.49 -67.49 38.53
CA LEU A 726 -12.67 -68.92 38.54
C LEU A 726 -13.83 -69.46 37.70
N LYS A 727 -14.86 -68.62 37.41
CA LYS A 727 -15.98 -68.98 36.54
C LYS A 727 -15.52 -69.13 35.06
N SER A 728 -14.52 -68.42 34.63
CA SER A 728 -14.05 -68.38 33.22
C SER A 728 -12.79 -69.18 32.97
N VAL A 729 -11.98 -69.51 34.03
CA VAL A 729 -10.72 -70.22 33.93
C VAL A 729 -10.88 -71.72 34.06
N LYS A 730 -10.62 -72.44 32.99
CA LYS A 730 -10.70 -73.93 32.91
C LYS A 730 -9.31 -74.62 33.02
N GLN A 731 -8.21 -73.87 32.73
CA GLN A 731 -6.86 -74.49 32.80
C GLN A 731 -6.53 -74.86 34.24
N PRO A 732 -6.17 -76.15 34.54
CA PRO A 732 -5.99 -76.65 35.91
C PRO A 732 -4.97 -75.82 36.68
N THR A 733 -3.82 -75.52 36.16
CA THR A 733 -2.74 -74.75 36.82
C THR A 733 -3.18 -73.34 37.22
N LEU A 734 -3.83 -72.60 36.27
CA LEU A 734 -4.33 -71.25 36.54
C LEU A 734 -5.51 -71.28 37.57
N ARG A 735 -6.39 -72.23 37.39
CA ARG A 735 -7.52 -72.43 38.31
C ARG A 735 -7.03 -72.72 39.70
N ALA A 736 -6.05 -73.60 39.86
CA ALA A 736 -5.47 -73.93 41.16
C ALA A 736 -4.83 -72.73 41.84
N ARG A 737 -4.07 -71.89 41.11
CA ARG A 737 -3.52 -70.62 41.64
C ARG A 737 -4.63 -69.68 42.13
N GLY A 738 -5.70 -69.52 41.33
CA GLY A 738 -6.84 -68.70 41.73
C GLY A 738 -7.53 -69.23 43.04
N LEU A 739 -7.71 -70.56 43.12
CA LEU A 739 -8.28 -71.19 44.32
C LEU A 739 -7.42 -70.98 45.56
N LEU A 740 -6.09 -71.04 45.46
CA LEU A 740 -5.21 -70.70 46.56
C LEU A 740 -5.30 -69.26 47.01
N THR A 741 -5.44 -68.32 46.05
CA THR A 741 -5.65 -66.88 46.39
C THR A 741 -7.03 -66.69 47.04
N LEU A 742 -8.08 -67.40 46.57
CA LEU A 742 -9.38 -67.42 47.17
C LEU A 742 -9.33 -67.90 48.60
N ALA A 743 -8.64 -69.04 48.79
CA ALA A 743 -8.50 -69.66 50.15
C ALA A 743 -7.82 -68.72 51.13
N LYS A 744 -6.77 -67.99 50.73
CA LYS A 744 -6.10 -67.00 51.59
C LYS A 744 -7.05 -65.88 52.02
N SER A 745 -7.90 -65.37 51.15
CA SER A 745 -8.91 -64.36 51.47
C SER A 745 -10.01 -64.93 52.38
N GLN A 746 -10.44 -66.21 52.18
CA GLN A 746 -11.40 -66.90 52.98
C GLN A 746 -10.83 -67.19 54.38
N ILE A 747 -9.55 -67.48 54.51
CA ILE A 747 -8.88 -67.61 55.84
C ILE A 747 -8.98 -66.29 56.60
N ALA A 748 -8.69 -65.18 55.98
CA ALA A 748 -8.78 -63.85 56.60
C ALA A 748 -10.22 -63.53 57.09
N LEU A 749 -11.20 -63.95 56.30
CA LEU A 749 -12.63 -63.83 56.64
C LEU A 749 -13.11 -64.85 57.66
N LYS A 750 -12.24 -65.76 58.16
CA LYS A 750 -12.57 -66.88 59.08
C LYS A 750 -13.56 -67.91 58.48
N ALA A 751 -13.72 -67.93 57.14
CA ALA A 751 -14.54 -68.88 56.42
C ALA A 751 -13.73 -70.18 56.14
N PHE A 752 -13.31 -70.89 57.20
CA PHE A 752 -12.34 -71.97 57.13
C PHE A 752 -12.81 -73.17 56.34
N ASP A 753 -14.11 -73.47 56.35
CA ASP A 753 -14.65 -74.59 55.58
C ASP A 753 -14.66 -74.34 54.09
N ASP A 754 -14.91 -73.14 53.69
CA ASP A 754 -14.84 -72.76 52.30
C ASP A 754 -13.40 -72.62 51.84
N ALA A 755 -12.50 -72.14 52.72
CA ALA A 755 -11.05 -72.10 52.42
C ALA A 755 -10.52 -73.52 52.20
N GLN A 756 -10.96 -74.48 53.03
CA GLN A 756 -10.58 -75.90 52.93
C GLN A 756 -11.02 -76.48 51.56
N LYS A 757 -12.29 -76.24 51.17
CA LYS A 757 -12.82 -76.74 49.92
C LYS A 757 -11.99 -76.18 48.75
N SER A 758 -11.64 -74.87 48.79
CA SER A 758 -10.81 -74.20 47.77
C SER A 758 -9.41 -74.83 47.70
N VAL A 759 -8.79 -75.18 48.85
CA VAL A 759 -7.49 -75.81 48.89
C VAL A 759 -7.56 -77.26 48.38
N ASP A 760 -8.61 -78.00 48.78
CA ASP A 760 -8.76 -79.39 48.35
C ASP A 760 -8.97 -79.45 46.80
N GLU A 761 -9.74 -78.56 46.23
CA GLU A 761 -9.91 -78.49 44.80
C GLU A 761 -8.58 -78.13 44.13
N ALA A 762 -7.79 -77.17 44.69
CA ALA A 762 -6.46 -76.80 44.11
C ALA A 762 -5.47 -77.96 44.15
N LEU A 763 -5.43 -78.69 45.24
CA LEU A 763 -4.56 -79.86 45.38
C LEU A 763 -4.96 -81.04 44.47
N THR A 764 -6.25 -81.17 44.20
CA THR A 764 -6.79 -82.15 43.24
C THR A 764 -6.41 -81.78 41.78
N LEU A 765 -6.45 -80.54 41.48
CA LEU A 765 -6.05 -80.04 40.14
C LEU A 765 -4.57 -80.07 39.89
N GLN A 766 -3.77 -79.99 40.99
CA GLN A 766 -2.29 -79.92 40.89
C GLN A 766 -1.74 -80.87 42.05
N PRO A 767 -1.70 -82.14 41.78
CA PRO A 767 -1.26 -83.13 42.81
C PRO A 767 0.25 -83.07 43.11
N GLU A 768 1.01 -82.47 42.28
CA GLU A 768 2.47 -82.32 42.37
C GLU A 768 2.97 -80.89 42.06
N GLY A 769 4.28 -80.67 42.41
CA GLY A 769 4.98 -79.45 42.08
C GLY A 769 4.71 -78.26 43.02
N VAL A 770 5.19 -77.06 42.61
CA VAL A 770 5.21 -75.87 43.48
C VAL A 770 3.83 -75.41 43.92
N ILE A 771 2.82 -75.52 43.05
CA ILE A 771 1.41 -75.16 43.39
C ILE A 771 0.83 -76.11 44.43
N ASN A 772 1.20 -77.45 44.38
CA ASN A 772 0.82 -78.36 45.44
C ASN A 772 1.46 -77.99 46.79
N GLY A 773 2.76 -77.59 46.71
CA GLY A 773 3.45 -77.05 47.89
C GLY A 773 2.78 -75.88 48.52
N GLU A 774 2.39 -74.89 47.67
CA GLU A 774 1.63 -73.71 48.11
C GLU A 774 0.24 -74.06 48.68
N GLY A 775 -0.46 -75.04 48.07
CA GLY A 775 -1.71 -75.57 48.56
C GLY A 775 -1.60 -76.18 49.98
N ARG A 776 -0.54 -77.01 50.21
CA ARG A 776 -0.23 -77.56 51.51
C ARG A 776 0.12 -76.49 52.55
N VAL A 777 0.90 -75.45 52.13
CA VAL A 777 1.16 -74.32 53.04
C VAL A 777 -0.17 -73.65 53.41
N THR A 778 -1.04 -73.45 52.47
CA THR A 778 -2.36 -72.78 52.69
C THR A 778 -3.27 -73.70 53.55
N ALA A 779 -3.25 -75.00 53.34
CA ALA A 779 -3.93 -75.97 54.24
C ALA A 779 -3.44 -75.86 55.68
N GLY A 780 -2.13 -75.75 55.87
CA GLY A 780 -1.56 -75.50 57.20
C GLY A 780 -1.99 -74.16 57.80
N ASP A 781 -2.05 -73.09 56.95
CA ASP A 781 -2.56 -71.79 57.42
C ASP A 781 -4.01 -71.87 57.92
N ILE A 782 -4.87 -72.64 57.24
CA ILE A 782 -6.23 -72.97 57.76
C ILE A 782 -6.20 -73.54 59.10
N GLN A 783 -5.37 -74.59 59.34
CA GLN A 783 -5.29 -75.22 60.58
C GLN A 783 -4.70 -74.31 61.68
N MET A 784 -3.71 -73.51 61.38
CA MET A 784 -3.20 -72.48 62.30
C MET A 784 -4.31 -71.51 62.72
N ALA A 785 -5.06 -71.05 61.77
CA ALA A 785 -6.18 -70.11 62.01
C ALA A 785 -7.35 -70.74 62.77
N ARG A 786 -7.55 -72.08 62.69
CA ARG A 786 -8.49 -72.91 63.53
C ARG A 786 -7.98 -73.17 64.95
N GLY A 787 -6.73 -72.81 65.22
CA GLY A 787 -6.13 -73.12 66.55
C GLY A 787 -5.56 -74.52 66.68
N ASN A 788 -5.27 -75.17 65.58
CA ASN A 788 -4.77 -76.55 65.54
C ASN A 788 -3.26 -76.57 65.06
N PRO A 789 -2.32 -76.07 65.90
CA PRO A 789 -0.92 -75.88 65.44
C PRO A 789 -0.20 -77.22 65.18
N ALA A 790 -0.58 -78.29 65.89
CA ALA A 790 0.04 -79.59 65.62
C ALA A 790 -0.31 -80.19 64.27
N GLU A 791 -1.54 -80.04 63.81
CA GLU A 791 -1.99 -80.41 62.44
C GLU A 791 -1.39 -79.51 61.37
N ALA A 792 -1.39 -78.19 61.61
CA ALA A 792 -0.76 -77.25 60.74
C ALA A 792 0.73 -77.60 60.50
N ALA A 793 1.49 -77.92 61.55
CA ALA A 793 2.89 -78.29 61.51
C ALA A 793 3.17 -79.47 60.58
N LYS A 794 2.33 -80.46 60.61
CA LYS A 794 2.40 -81.66 59.77
C LYS A 794 2.19 -81.28 58.30
N LEU A 795 1.19 -80.46 58.00
CA LEU A 795 0.88 -80.03 56.62
C LEU A 795 2.04 -79.24 56.06
N TYR A 796 2.59 -78.27 56.78
CA TYR A 796 3.77 -77.55 56.34
C TYR A 796 5.00 -78.43 56.10
N GLU A 797 5.30 -79.41 57.01
CA GLU A 797 6.42 -80.33 56.93
C GLU A 797 6.31 -81.24 55.67
N THR A 798 5.10 -81.59 55.26
CA THR A 798 4.85 -82.44 54.09
C THR A 798 5.35 -81.81 52.80
N VAL A 799 5.45 -80.51 52.72
CA VAL A 799 5.99 -79.80 51.50
C VAL A 799 7.41 -80.23 51.25
N TYR A 800 8.21 -80.18 52.29
CA TYR A 800 9.63 -80.67 52.22
C TYR A 800 9.67 -82.19 52.09
N ALA A 801 8.83 -82.93 52.80
CA ALA A 801 8.82 -84.39 52.77
C ALA A 801 8.37 -84.96 51.41
N THR A 802 7.60 -84.26 50.62
CA THR A 802 7.19 -84.65 49.25
C THR A 802 8.21 -84.29 48.17
N GLY A 803 9.40 -83.81 48.59
CA GLY A 803 10.48 -83.54 47.69
C GLY A 803 10.29 -82.28 46.80
N ILE A 804 9.39 -81.37 47.16
CA ILE A 804 9.27 -80.07 46.47
C ILE A 804 10.51 -79.24 46.83
N ASP A 805 11.39 -79.01 45.86
CA ASP A 805 12.63 -78.23 46.03
C ASP A 805 12.47 -76.88 45.35
N ASP A 806 11.64 -76.05 45.93
CA ASP A 806 11.43 -74.65 45.43
C ASP A 806 12.13 -73.67 46.38
N PRO A 807 12.95 -72.73 45.90
CA PRO A 807 13.76 -71.84 46.73
C PRO A 807 12.96 -70.89 47.63
N GLU A 808 11.70 -70.69 47.36
CA GLU A 808 10.79 -69.82 48.17
C GLU A 808 9.74 -70.60 48.95
N VAL A 809 9.05 -71.53 48.28
CA VAL A 809 7.90 -72.23 48.92
C VAL A 809 8.41 -73.20 49.98
N THR A 810 9.47 -73.99 49.75
CA THR A 810 9.98 -75.02 50.69
C THR A 810 10.55 -74.35 51.92
N PRO A 811 11.47 -73.40 51.88
CA PRO A 811 12.00 -72.76 53.06
C PRO A 811 10.93 -71.99 53.84
N ARG A 812 9.93 -71.36 53.17
CA ARG A 812 8.78 -70.74 53.80
C ARG A 812 7.91 -71.74 54.56
N SER A 813 7.65 -72.89 53.96
CA SER A 813 6.91 -73.95 54.62
C SER A 813 7.64 -74.46 55.84
N LEU A 814 8.97 -74.70 55.78
CA LEU A 814 9.78 -75.08 56.90
C LEU A 814 9.78 -74.06 58.03
N THR A 815 9.83 -72.77 57.71
CA THR A 815 9.73 -71.69 58.70
C THR A 815 8.38 -71.73 59.42
N LYS A 816 7.28 -71.88 58.65
CA LYS A 816 5.94 -72.02 59.22
C LYS A 816 5.81 -73.28 60.02
N ALA A 817 6.36 -74.40 59.62
CA ALA A 817 6.38 -75.66 60.39
C ALA A 817 7.12 -75.48 61.73
N ILE A 818 8.28 -74.81 61.72
CA ILE A 818 9.00 -74.44 62.93
C ILE A 818 8.16 -73.64 63.88
N GLN A 819 7.48 -72.60 63.38
CA GLN A 819 6.59 -71.75 64.18
C GLN A 819 5.41 -72.58 64.79
N ALA A 820 4.79 -73.39 63.92
CA ALA A 820 3.66 -74.25 64.36
C ALA A 820 4.04 -75.30 65.33
N TYR A 821 5.17 -76.02 65.17
CA TYR A 821 5.70 -76.99 66.16
C TYR A 821 6.08 -76.27 67.44
N ARG A 822 6.60 -75.05 67.39
CA ARG A 822 6.91 -74.29 68.59
C ARG A 822 5.62 -73.97 69.37
N ALA A 823 4.56 -73.50 68.63
CA ALA A 823 3.24 -73.33 69.29
C ALA A 823 2.60 -74.58 69.77
N ALA A 824 2.91 -75.78 69.25
CA ALA A 824 2.46 -77.06 69.69
C ALA A 824 3.35 -77.64 70.75
N GLY A 825 4.41 -77.03 71.22
CA GLY A 825 5.33 -77.49 72.23
C GLY A 825 6.27 -78.65 71.84
N ASN A 826 6.57 -78.82 70.54
CA ASN A 826 7.43 -79.95 70.09
C ASN A 826 8.83 -79.44 69.72
N ASP A 827 9.66 -79.22 70.71
CA ASP A 827 11.02 -78.67 70.58
C ASP A 827 11.97 -79.55 69.78
N GLU A 828 11.75 -80.86 69.79
CA GLU A 828 12.59 -81.78 69.00
C GLU A 828 12.45 -81.57 67.51
N LYS A 829 11.23 -81.48 67.03
CA LYS A 829 10.94 -81.17 65.63
C LYS A 829 11.43 -79.74 65.23
N VAL A 830 11.29 -78.79 66.11
CA VAL A 830 11.79 -77.41 65.92
C VAL A 830 13.31 -77.42 65.61
N LYS A 831 14.12 -78.08 66.43
CA LYS A 831 15.57 -78.24 66.32
C LYS A 831 15.92 -78.90 64.98
N LYS A 832 15.22 -79.96 64.62
CA LYS A 832 15.48 -80.76 63.41
C LYS A 832 15.19 -79.92 62.17
N LEU A 833 14.04 -79.26 62.11
CA LEU A 833 13.68 -78.44 60.92
C LEU A 833 14.48 -77.15 60.84
N LEU A 834 14.89 -76.53 61.90
CA LEU A 834 15.79 -75.37 61.92
C LEU A 834 17.15 -75.78 61.35
N ASN A 835 17.69 -76.95 61.71
CA ASN A 835 18.94 -77.41 61.14
C ASN A 835 18.83 -77.64 59.58
N ILE A 836 17.70 -78.19 59.14
CA ILE A 836 17.42 -78.38 57.70
C ILE A 836 17.37 -77.04 56.99
N LEU A 837 16.65 -76.06 57.55
CA LEU A 837 16.51 -74.77 57.00
C LEU A 837 17.86 -74.02 56.86
N GLN A 838 18.67 -74.06 57.89
CA GLN A 838 20.02 -73.46 57.90
C GLN A 838 20.99 -74.14 56.91
N SER A 839 20.94 -75.47 56.82
CA SER A 839 21.89 -76.24 56.00
C SER A 839 21.50 -76.24 54.52
N ARG A 840 20.24 -76.30 54.14
CA ARG A 840 19.78 -76.43 52.78
C ARG A 840 19.35 -75.12 52.15
N TYR A 841 18.92 -74.13 52.97
CA TYR A 841 18.42 -72.83 52.48
C TYR A 841 19.07 -71.65 53.22
N PRO A 842 20.40 -71.50 53.21
CA PRO A 842 21.10 -70.53 54.06
C PRO A 842 20.81 -69.13 53.70
N GLU A 843 20.64 -68.80 52.37
CA GLU A 843 20.30 -67.49 51.93
C GLU A 843 18.91 -67.03 52.37
N TYR A 844 17.93 -67.91 52.29
CA TYR A 844 16.58 -67.63 52.78
C TYR A 844 16.58 -67.40 54.30
N PHE A 845 17.30 -68.26 55.03
CA PHE A 845 17.43 -68.17 56.50
C PHE A 845 18.07 -66.86 56.94
N GLN A 846 19.13 -66.41 56.26
CA GLN A 846 19.77 -65.10 56.53
C GLN A 846 18.89 -63.96 56.20
N ARG A 847 18.15 -63.98 55.06
CA ARG A 847 17.26 -62.97 54.62
C ARG A 847 16.08 -62.78 55.57
N THR A 848 15.51 -63.83 56.07
CA THR A 848 14.30 -63.77 56.91
C THR A 848 14.59 -63.70 58.43
N LYS A 849 15.87 -63.73 58.82
CA LYS A 849 16.27 -63.79 60.26
C LYS A 849 15.36 -64.70 61.05
N THR A 850 15.02 -65.86 60.51
CA THR A 850 14.13 -66.84 61.18
C THR A 850 14.67 -67.19 62.55
N PRO A 851 13.93 -66.91 63.62
CA PRO A 851 14.40 -67.09 65.00
C PRO A 851 14.64 -68.52 65.40
#